data_0c8b117ecf75425d0bc20d2729396b94
#
_entry.id   0c8b117ecf75425d0bc20d2729396b94
#
_cell.length_a   1.000
_cell.length_b   1.000
_cell.length_c   1.000
_cell.angle_alpha   90.00
_cell.angle_beta   90.00
_cell.angle_gamma   90.00
#
_symmetry.space_group_name_H-M   'P 1'
#
loop_
_entity.id
_entity.type
_entity.pdbx_description
1 polymer ?
#
loop_
_entity_poly.entity_id
_entity_poly.type
_entity_poly.pdbx_seq_one_letter_code
_entity_poly.pdbx_strand_id
1 'polypeptide(L)'
;MFAAVAVTSLAVGVGVPVGASPVGDAPAEPAPESPSAGPSHEPTDEAGESASDQPSGQPKEDASEAESQKGKSSEKSGQKDAAKAAKPDEHYPELAKKLFKKGEGRYEIPAPKPGGKSAGKVPAGLEAYYSQKIDWSAKNCEALDFDDSADMVDMLGRAPECGYMIAPIDAKNPAKGNIAIAVKRVKAGKLEQLKDSVKFTPNKKPQGSILFNAGRPGQPGLSHADGQAYTNFEIAENFDMVGFDPRGVGDSMPFSECESDKERDASRALNPLKDGRDKAEEVYNAEIKKTAQACFDNTGKLFGLDAEGRKDLIKHLGTWDAVGDMDMLRSVVGDKKLNYVGQSYGTSLGYRYAQKFGDNVGKLVFDGVVDPGDAEDAKALKEVNERSDSFADLEDPEEAPAGPDKASKGKDETSVSGGGKASGKPDLDGLNANQKKAVEQGAGFQNAFEEFAKNCVAVGREGKTYGELWPHDFQFTPVENKTFRCALGDTNDVKVLTENNTKLLQKLETADGGKGLPTGRKNDKRRVTFMDGRTGMLQGLESTDYWGNLNLALNELKEGKSAPMLLQLADWDNSRYDGHYDPMRAAGINIRCTDSNRADEPVDKAKLARARKFVEAYDAVAPFQRASVSPGRYDVCDFWKFKGTLPKPQKLSKVPNILVISTTHDPATPYANGVKMAEMIDGSLLSVSGTSHGAFGGLTSTAPGPECVDTTVHAF
;
A
#
# COMPACT_ATOMS: atom_id res chain seq x y z
N MET A 1 -12.24 2.76 -14.49
CA MET A 1 -13.23 1.90 -13.78
C MET A 1 -12.65 1.14 -12.58
N PHE A 2 -11.35 1.29 -12.24
CA PHE A 2 -10.70 0.49 -11.19
C PHE A 2 -9.93 1.28 -10.12
N ALA A 3 -9.69 2.58 -10.31
CA ALA A 3 -9.30 3.47 -9.20
C ALA A 3 -10.46 3.70 -8.22
N ALA A 4 -11.71 3.50 -8.67
CA ALA A 4 -12.92 3.67 -7.87
C ALA A 4 -13.10 2.62 -6.74
N VAL A 5 -12.47 1.44 -6.84
CA VAL A 5 -12.65 0.38 -5.81
C VAL A 5 -11.87 0.68 -4.52
N ALA A 6 -10.82 1.47 -4.58
CA ALA A 6 -10.12 1.93 -3.37
C ALA A 6 -10.80 3.14 -2.70
N VAL A 7 -11.70 3.84 -3.43
CA VAL A 7 -12.38 5.04 -2.93
C VAL A 7 -13.81 4.76 -2.47
N THR A 8 -14.45 3.69 -2.95
CA THR A 8 -15.83 3.35 -2.55
C THR A 8 -15.98 2.78 -1.14
N SER A 9 -14.89 2.36 -0.49
CA SER A 9 -14.93 2.02 0.95
C SER A 9 -15.04 3.25 1.87
N LEU A 10 -14.94 4.45 1.34
CA LEU A 10 -14.93 5.72 2.09
C LEU A 10 -16.25 6.49 2.10
N ALA A 11 -17.29 6.02 1.40
CA ALA A 11 -18.50 6.82 1.18
C ALA A 11 -19.65 6.56 2.15
N VAL A 12 -19.47 5.82 3.24
CA VAL A 12 -20.59 5.53 4.16
C VAL A 12 -20.16 5.73 5.61
N GLY A 13 -20.24 6.97 6.04
CA GLY A 13 -20.01 7.33 7.43
C GLY A 13 -20.21 8.82 7.73
N VAL A 14 -21.14 9.49 7.04
CA VAL A 14 -21.52 10.85 7.43
C VAL A 14 -22.88 10.85 8.08
N GLY A 15 -22.90 10.55 9.36
CA GLY A 15 -23.97 10.97 10.25
C GLY A 15 -23.80 12.47 10.51
N VAL A 16 -24.74 13.27 10.07
CA VAL A 16 -24.80 14.71 10.27
C VAL A 16 -24.98 15.01 11.75
N PRO A 17 -24.12 15.75 12.46
CA PRO A 17 -24.47 16.32 13.74
C PRO A 17 -25.26 17.61 13.51
N VAL A 18 -26.53 17.62 13.87
CA VAL A 18 -27.32 18.84 14.04
C VAL A 18 -26.78 19.57 15.26
N GLY A 19 -26.36 20.82 15.04
CA GLY A 19 -25.80 21.69 16.05
C GLY A 19 -26.73 21.94 17.22
N ALA A 20 -26.17 21.95 18.42
CA ALA A 20 -26.78 22.43 19.63
C ALA A 20 -26.31 23.87 19.91
N SER A 21 -27.23 24.76 20.17
CA SER A 21 -26.99 26.03 20.89
C SER A 21 -28.08 26.24 21.95
N PRO A 22 -27.83 27.01 23.04
CA PRO A 22 -28.24 26.61 24.36
C PRO A 22 -29.42 27.39 24.98
N VAL A 23 -30.09 26.70 25.95
CA VAL A 23 -30.76 27.18 27.20
C VAL A 23 -31.98 28.09 27.13
N GLY A 24 -33.07 27.62 27.73
CA GLY A 24 -34.24 28.42 28.19
C GLY A 24 -35.36 27.52 28.75
N ASP A 25 -35.59 27.63 30.05
CA ASP A 25 -36.45 26.85 30.95
C ASP A 25 -37.92 26.63 30.57
N ALA A 26 -38.45 25.49 31.10
CA ALA A 26 -39.78 24.92 31.09
C ALA A 26 -40.97 25.80 31.53
N PRO A 27 -42.30 25.39 31.54
CA PRO A 27 -42.84 24.06 31.87
C PRO A 27 -44.09 23.56 31.09
N ALA A 28 -44.27 22.24 31.19
CA ALA A 28 -45.47 21.32 31.36
C ALA A 28 -46.79 21.48 30.56
N GLU A 29 -47.09 20.35 29.81
CA GLU A 29 -48.30 19.55 29.66
C GLU A 29 -49.64 20.17 29.15
N PRO A 30 -50.62 19.37 28.62
CA PRO A 30 -50.70 17.95 28.27
C PRO A 30 -51.31 17.61 26.87
N ALA A 31 -51.32 16.33 26.56
CA ALA A 31 -51.98 15.71 25.41
C ALA A 31 -53.53 15.74 25.49
N PRO A 32 -54.25 15.55 24.33
CA PRO A 32 -55.01 14.34 24.23
C PRO A 32 -55.17 13.70 22.83
N GLU A 33 -55.20 12.36 22.88
CA GLU A 33 -56.16 11.39 22.31
C GLU A 33 -56.46 11.35 20.79
N SER A 34 -56.32 10.11 20.31
CA SER A 34 -56.89 9.54 19.09
C SER A 34 -58.42 9.34 19.19
N PRO A 35 -59.14 9.17 18.06
CA PRO A 35 -59.80 7.89 17.82
C PRO A 35 -59.81 7.43 16.35
N SER A 36 -59.60 6.19 16.04
CA SER A 36 -60.39 4.96 15.96
C SER A 36 -61.21 4.73 14.68
N ALA A 37 -60.89 3.57 14.10
CA ALA A 37 -61.77 2.54 13.53
C ALA A 37 -62.34 2.64 12.09
N GLY A 38 -61.99 1.63 11.31
CA GLY A 38 -62.40 0.96 10.13
C GLY A 38 -63.92 0.87 9.77
N PRO A 39 -64.42 0.02 8.86
CA PRO A 39 -63.99 -1.34 8.53
C PRO A 39 -64.07 -1.78 7.03
N SER A 40 -63.43 -2.89 6.77
CA SER A 40 -63.77 -4.07 5.90
C SER A 40 -64.70 -3.98 4.70
N HIS A 41 -64.25 -4.59 3.59
CA HIS A 41 -65.02 -5.60 2.82
C HIS A 41 -64.13 -6.35 1.83
N GLU A 42 -63.94 -7.63 2.01
CA GLU A 42 -63.86 -8.69 1.01
C GLU A 42 -65.29 -9.29 0.89
N PRO A 43 -65.61 -10.27 -0.03
CA PRO A 43 -64.84 -11.03 -1.02
C PRO A 43 -65.60 -11.25 -2.33
N THR A 44 -65.08 -12.07 -3.26
CA THR A 44 -65.64 -13.27 -3.98
C THR A 44 -64.95 -13.50 -5.30
N ASP A 45 -64.23 -14.58 -5.45
CA ASP A 45 -64.44 -15.90 -6.10
C ASP A 45 -64.99 -15.90 -7.54
N GLU A 46 -64.28 -16.60 -8.37
CA GLU A 46 -64.57 -17.78 -9.22
C GLU A 46 -63.54 -17.87 -10.37
N ALA A 47 -62.72 -18.88 -10.48
CA ALA A 47 -62.84 -20.29 -10.87
C ALA A 47 -63.02 -20.55 -12.38
N GLY A 48 -62.21 -21.43 -12.90
CA GLY A 48 -62.35 -22.12 -14.19
C GLY A 48 -61.00 -22.40 -14.85
N GLU A 49 -60.31 -23.51 -14.57
CA GLU A 49 -60.26 -24.83 -15.23
C GLU A 49 -60.24 -24.73 -16.77
N SER A 50 -59.32 -25.35 -17.55
CA SER A 50 -58.84 -26.74 -17.62
C SER A 50 -57.80 -26.83 -18.73
N ALA A 51 -56.68 -27.50 -18.55
CA ALA A 51 -56.33 -28.86 -18.92
C ALA A 51 -55.84 -29.12 -20.35
N SER A 52 -54.69 -29.78 -20.35
CA SER A 52 -54.19 -30.89 -21.24
C SER A 52 -53.76 -30.51 -22.67
N ASP A 53 -52.69 -30.96 -23.25
CA ASP A 53 -52.06 -32.28 -23.30
C ASP A 53 -50.68 -32.22 -23.94
N GLN A 54 -49.76 -33.02 -23.46
CA GLN A 54 -48.61 -33.52 -24.25
C GLN A 54 -49.03 -34.72 -25.06
N PRO A 55 -48.33 -35.17 -26.17
CA PRO A 55 -47.20 -36.03 -25.93
C PRO A 55 -46.07 -36.01 -27.01
N SER A 56 -44.90 -36.34 -26.51
CA SER A 56 -43.81 -37.23 -27.00
C SER A 56 -43.67 -37.64 -28.46
N GLY A 57 -42.45 -37.67 -28.96
CA GLY A 57 -41.99 -38.49 -30.08
C GLY A 57 -40.64 -38.21 -30.63
N GLN A 58 -39.57 -38.83 -30.13
CA GLN A 58 -38.44 -39.29 -30.95
C GLN A 58 -38.82 -40.66 -31.53
N PRO A 59 -38.27 -41.18 -32.69
CA PRO A 59 -36.84 -41.48 -32.88
C PRO A 59 -36.32 -41.60 -34.35
N LYS A 60 -35.00 -41.84 -34.42
CA LYS A 60 -34.21 -42.68 -35.35
C LYS A 60 -33.75 -42.18 -36.70
N GLU A 61 -32.42 -42.17 -36.80
CA GLU A 61 -31.47 -42.73 -37.79
C GLU A 61 -32.03 -43.19 -39.16
N ASP A 62 -31.35 -42.75 -40.22
CA ASP A 62 -30.72 -43.69 -41.15
C ASP A 62 -29.69 -43.02 -42.09
N ALA A 63 -28.65 -43.80 -42.37
CA ALA A 63 -27.50 -43.52 -43.21
C ALA A 63 -27.78 -43.80 -44.69
N SER A 64 -27.06 -43.16 -45.62
CA SER A 64 -26.42 -43.78 -46.79
C SER A 64 -25.67 -42.72 -47.63
N GLU A 65 -24.40 -42.86 -47.73
CA GLU A 65 -23.50 -43.21 -48.85
C GLU A 65 -23.52 -42.40 -50.13
N ALA A 66 -22.31 -41.89 -50.41
CA ALA A 66 -21.53 -41.88 -51.66
C ALA A 66 -21.91 -40.84 -52.75
N GLU A 67 -21.03 -40.04 -53.25
CA GLU A 67 -19.87 -40.28 -54.10
C GLU A 67 -19.13 -38.99 -54.48
N SER A 68 -17.85 -39.11 -54.44
CA SER A 68 -16.74 -38.50 -55.16
C SER A 68 -17.05 -37.44 -56.27
N GLN A 69 -16.40 -36.25 -56.15
CA GLN A 69 -15.59 -35.73 -57.27
C GLN A 69 -14.48 -34.75 -56.76
N LYS A 70 -13.29 -34.97 -57.31
CA LYS A 70 -12.04 -34.23 -57.16
C LYS A 70 -12.12 -32.79 -57.63
N GLY A 71 -11.46 -31.88 -56.92
CA GLY A 71 -11.11 -30.59 -57.48
C GLY A 71 -10.42 -29.61 -56.55
N LYS A 72 -9.07 -29.66 -56.49
CA LYS A 72 -8.12 -28.56 -56.26
C LYS A 72 -8.13 -27.78 -54.95
N SER A 73 -7.09 -28.02 -54.23
CA SER A 73 -6.32 -27.16 -53.27
C SER A 73 -6.70 -25.68 -53.21
N SER A 74 -7.09 -25.24 -52.01
CA SER A 74 -6.62 -23.99 -51.45
C SER A 74 -6.42 -24.20 -49.93
N GLU A 75 -5.17 -24.36 -49.54
CA GLU A 75 -4.72 -24.12 -48.18
C GLU A 75 -5.01 -22.68 -47.80
N LYS A 76 -5.67 -22.50 -46.69
CA LYS A 76 -5.64 -21.38 -45.71
C LYS A 76 -6.99 -21.43 -44.99
N SER A 77 -7.06 -21.60 -43.70
CA SER A 77 -6.40 -20.89 -42.62
C SER A 77 -6.72 -21.61 -41.32
N GLY A 78 -5.76 -22.36 -40.80
CA GLY A 78 -5.69 -22.64 -39.39
C GLY A 78 -5.19 -21.35 -38.73
N GLN A 79 -6.07 -20.49 -38.31
CA GLN A 79 -5.75 -19.30 -37.55
C GLN A 79 -5.38 -19.79 -36.16
N LYS A 80 -4.07 -20.02 -35.98
CA LYS A 80 -3.46 -20.01 -34.65
C LYS A 80 -3.72 -18.63 -34.08
N ASP A 81 -4.45 -18.56 -32.99
CA ASP A 81 -4.40 -17.45 -32.07
C ASP A 81 -2.97 -17.41 -31.47
N ALA A 82 -2.05 -16.88 -32.25
CA ALA A 82 -0.81 -16.37 -31.74
C ALA A 82 -1.21 -15.12 -30.91
N ALA A 83 -1.17 -15.22 -29.60
CA ALA A 83 -1.22 -14.08 -28.72
C ALA A 83 -0.26 -13.03 -29.30
N LYS A 84 -0.82 -11.90 -29.75
CA LYS A 84 -0.07 -10.77 -30.30
C LYS A 84 0.91 -10.38 -29.20
N ALA A 85 2.21 -10.48 -29.44
CA ALA A 85 3.20 -10.03 -28.46
C ALA A 85 2.86 -8.59 -28.09
N ALA A 86 2.71 -8.31 -26.81
CA ALA A 86 2.43 -6.97 -26.30
C ALA A 86 3.47 -5.99 -26.89
N LYS A 87 3.02 -4.79 -27.25
CA LYS A 87 3.93 -3.77 -27.76
C LYS A 87 4.89 -3.39 -26.64
N PRO A 88 6.17 -3.13 -26.91
CA PRO A 88 7.16 -2.82 -25.87
C PRO A 88 6.79 -1.64 -24.96
N ASP A 89 5.94 -0.72 -25.42
CA ASP A 89 5.50 0.49 -24.73
C ASP A 89 4.01 0.48 -24.39
N GLU A 90 3.39 -0.70 -24.32
CA GLU A 90 1.95 -0.85 -24.07
C GLU A 90 1.52 -0.22 -22.76
N HIS A 91 2.36 -0.32 -21.71
CA HIS A 91 2.09 0.22 -20.37
C HIS A 91 2.59 1.67 -20.17
N TYR A 92 3.12 2.32 -21.24
CA TYR A 92 3.56 3.70 -21.10
C TYR A 92 2.38 4.66 -21.18
N PRO A 93 2.30 5.68 -20.30
CA PRO A 93 1.22 6.67 -20.31
C PRO A 93 1.11 7.36 -21.68
N GLU A 94 -0.11 7.64 -22.11
CA GLU A 94 -0.35 8.33 -23.40
C GLU A 94 0.30 9.74 -23.41
N LEU A 95 0.34 10.42 -22.26
CA LEU A 95 1.05 11.69 -22.14
C LEU A 95 2.56 11.52 -22.40
N ALA A 96 3.18 10.47 -21.85
CA ALA A 96 4.59 10.17 -22.10
C ALA A 96 4.85 9.81 -23.57
N LYS A 97 3.98 9.00 -24.17
CA LYS A 97 4.04 8.67 -25.61
C LYS A 97 3.95 9.93 -26.46
N LYS A 98 3.04 10.85 -26.15
CA LYS A 98 2.86 12.12 -26.85
C LYS A 98 4.07 13.05 -26.74
N LEU A 99 4.67 13.15 -25.55
CA LEU A 99 5.74 14.13 -25.28
C LEU A 99 7.13 13.61 -25.58
N PHE A 100 7.40 12.33 -25.38
CA PHE A 100 8.75 11.77 -25.33
C PHE A 100 9.05 10.73 -26.40
N LYS A 101 8.02 10.15 -27.08
CA LYS A 101 8.24 9.15 -28.12
C LYS A 101 8.87 9.77 -29.36
N LYS A 102 10.00 9.23 -29.80
CA LYS A 102 10.77 9.68 -30.99
C LYS A 102 10.65 8.72 -32.18
N GLY A 103 10.06 7.54 -31.98
CA GLY A 103 9.88 6.52 -33.00
C GLY A 103 9.43 5.22 -32.37
N GLU A 104 9.34 4.15 -33.12
CA GLU A 104 8.91 2.86 -32.60
C GLU A 104 9.93 2.36 -31.56
N GLY A 105 9.46 2.16 -30.29
CA GLY A 105 10.27 1.68 -29.18
C GLY A 105 11.42 2.59 -28.73
N ARG A 106 11.37 3.89 -29.04
CA ARG A 106 12.39 4.86 -28.62
C ARG A 106 11.78 6.10 -27.98
N TYR A 107 12.29 6.44 -26.81
CA TYR A 107 11.90 7.61 -26.02
C TYR A 107 13.10 8.50 -25.73
N GLU A 108 12.87 9.82 -25.58
CA GLU A 108 13.88 10.80 -25.22
C GLU A 108 13.21 11.91 -24.41
N ILE A 109 13.74 12.20 -23.22
CA ILE A 109 13.25 13.27 -22.37
C ILE A 109 14.06 14.52 -22.63
N PRO A 110 13.43 15.60 -23.12
CA PRO A 110 14.13 16.85 -23.46
C PRO A 110 14.64 17.56 -22.21
N ALA A 111 15.53 18.52 -22.40
CA ALA A 111 15.91 19.47 -21.36
C ALA A 111 14.68 20.30 -20.92
N PRO A 112 14.65 20.76 -19.65
CA PRO A 112 13.54 21.57 -19.16
C PRO A 112 13.46 22.92 -19.90
N LYS A 113 12.24 23.38 -20.16
CA LYS A 113 11.99 24.69 -20.73
C LYS A 113 11.98 25.74 -19.61
N PRO A 114 12.94 26.68 -19.55
CA PRO A 114 12.92 27.74 -18.57
C PRO A 114 11.70 28.65 -18.83
N GLY A 115 11.15 29.25 -17.80
CA GLY A 115 9.99 30.14 -17.98
C GLY A 115 9.23 30.44 -16.68
N GLY A 116 9.63 29.85 -15.57
CA GLY A 116 9.18 30.16 -14.22
C GLY A 116 10.21 30.99 -13.46
N LYS A 117 9.82 31.33 -12.22
CA LYS A 117 10.75 31.90 -11.24
C LYS A 117 11.06 30.79 -10.23
N SER A 118 12.35 30.59 -9.95
CA SER A 118 12.74 29.70 -8.86
C SER A 118 12.39 30.32 -7.51
N ALA A 119 11.97 29.46 -6.57
CA ALA A 119 11.72 29.85 -5.19
C ALA A 119 12.85 29.32 -4.28
N GLY A 120 13.48 30.21 -3.52
CA GLY A 120 14.57 29.85 -2.62
C GLY A 120 15.94 29.74 -3.30
N LYS A 121 16.88 29.06 -2.62
CA LYS A 121 18.26 28.89 -3.09
C LYS A 121 18.30 27.78 -4.15
N VAL A 122 18.90 28.07 -5.28
CA VAL A 122 19.08 27.13 -6.41
C VAL A 122 20.50 26.58 -6.40
N PRO A 123 20.71 25.26 -6.48
CA PRO A 123 22.03 24.68 -6.66
C PRO A 123 22.63 25.10 -8.02
N ALA A 124 23.93 25.41 -8.03
CA ALA A 124 24.64 25.81 -9.24
C ALA A 124 24.56 24.71 -10.32
N GLY A 125 24.27 25.13 -11.56
CA GLY A 125 24.14 24.25 -12.74
C GLY A 125 22.73 23.61 -12.86
N LEU A 126 21.82 23.89 -11.94
CA LEU A 126 20.44 23.39 -11.97
C LEU A 126 19.39 24.51 -12.21
N GLU A 127 19.82 25.71 -12.60
CA GLU A 127 18.97 26.89 -12.73
C GLU A 127 17.79 26.65 -13.67
N ALA A 128 18.01 25.96 -14.80
CA ALA A 128 16.97 25.65 -15.77
C ALA A 128 15.90 24.69 -15.18
N TYR A 129 16.33 23.71 -14.38
CA TYR A 129 15.44 22.75 -13.74
C TYR A 129 14.58 23.40 -12.65
N TYR A 130 15.15 24.29 -11.84
CA TYR A 130 14.44 24.98 -10.75
C TYR A 130 13.54 26.14 -11.22
N SER A 131 13.71 26.63 -12.47
CA SER A 131 12.93 27.71 -13.07
C SER A 131 12.04 27.25 -14.22
N GLN A 132 11.86 25.94 -14.39
CA GLN A 132 10.96 25.41 -15.43
C GLN A 132 9.48 25.67 -15.11
N LYS A 133 8.65 25.61 -16.13
CA LYS A 133 7.19 25.56 -15.98
C LYS A 133 6.68 24.18 -16.30
N ILE A 134 5.82 23.68 -15.43
CA ILE A 134 5.03 22.50 -15.70
C ILE A 134 3.82 22.91 -16.53
N ASP A 135 3.51 22.15 -17.57
CA ASP A 135 2.31 22.32 -18.38
C ASP A 135 1.12 21.63 -17.69
N TRP A 136 0.56 22.36 -16.72
CA TRP A 136 -0.55 21.89 -15.91
C TRP A 136 -1.84 21.86 -16.70
N SER A 137 -2.51 20.71 -16.80
CA SER A 137 -3.78 20.56 -17.50
C SER A 137 -4.57 19.37 -16.98
N ALA A 138 -5.89 19.49 -16.89
CA ALA A 138 -6.79 18.38 -16.59
C ALA A 138 -6.71 17.27 -17.67
N LYS A 139 -6.56 17.66 -18.95
CA LYS A 139 -6.37 16.69 -20.05
C LYS A 139 -5.09 15.87 -19.92
N ASN A 140 -4.09 16.37 -19.23
CA ASN A 140 -2.89 15.58 -18.96
C ASN A 140 -3.13 14.51 -17.90
N CYS A 141 -4.08 14.72 -16.98
CA CYS A 141 -4.48 13.67 -16.02
C CYS A 141 -5.12 12.48 -16.75
N GLU A 142 -6.04 12.74 -17.67
CA GLU A 142 -6.63 11.68 -18.52
C GLU A 142 -5.57 10.91 -19.31
N ALA A 143 -4.52 11.60 -19.76
CA ALA A 143 -3.44 11.03 -20.58
C ALA A 143 -2.31 10.38 -19.73
N LEU A 144 -2.37 10.49 -18.39
CA LEU A 144 -1.54 9.73 -17.44
C LEU A 144 -2.23 8.46 -16.94
N ASP A 145 -3.24 7.99 -17.68
CA ASP A 145 -4.02 6.78 -17.38
C ASP A 145 -4.69 6.80 -15.98
N PHE A 146 -4.79 8.01 -15.40
CA PHE A 146 -5.63 8.25 -14.25
C PHE A 146 -7.06 8.45 -14.76
N ASP A 147 -7.84 7.40 -14.65
CA ASP A 147 -9.29 7.51 -14.64
C ASP A 147 -9.68 8.21 -13.31
N ASP A 148 -9.39 9.52 -13.25
CA ASP A 148 -10.07 10.42 -12.33
C ASP A 148 -11.51 10.43 -12.78
N SER A 149 -12.22 9.40 -12.37
CA SER A 149 -13.61 9.20 -12.68
C SER A 149 -14.34 10.53 -12.54
N ALA A 150 -15.30 10.76 -13.39
CA ALA A 150 -16.23 11.88 -13.25
C ALA A 150 -16.67 12.06 -11.78
N ASP A 151 -16.70 10.96 -11.04
CA ASP A 151 -17.01 10.89 -9.63
C ASP A 151 -16.05 11.70 -8.74
N MET A 152 -14.71 11.66 -8.97
CA MET A 152 -13.76 12.47 -8.18
C MET A 152 -13.88 13.96 -8.52
N VAL A 153 -14.11 14.31 -9.78
CA VAL A 153 -14.35 15.70 -10.18
C VAL A 153 -15.64 16.21 -9.54
N ASP A 154 -16.68 15.39 -9.51
CA ASP A 154 -17.97 15.75 -8.89
C ASP A 154 -17.81 15.89 -7.36
N MET A 155 -17.03 15.02 -6.71
CA MET A 155 -16.76 15.09 -5.26
C MET A 155 -15.90 16.30 -4.87
N LEU A 156 -14.89 16.64 -5.67
CA LEU A 156 -13.99 17.77 -5.41
C LEU A 156 -14.53 19.11 -5.95
N GLY A 157 -15.60 19.08 -6.76
CA GLY A 157 -16.13 20.28 -7.44
C GLY A 157 -15.13 20.98 -8.37
N ARG A 158 -13.99 20.31 -8.66
CA ARG A 158 -12.90 20.83 -9.49
C ARG A 158 -12.10 19.70 -10.10
N ALA A 159 -11.62 19.89 -11.33
CA ALA A 159 -10.70 18.96 -11.97
C ALA A 159 -9.27 19.14 -11.43
N PRO A 160 -8.55 18.05 -11.11
CA PRO A 160 -7.11 18.10 -10.86
C PRO A 160 -6.35 18.51 -12.12
N GLU A 161 -5.12 18.95 -11.96
CA GLU A 161 -4.20 19.30 -13.05
C GLU A 161 -2.95 18.44 -12.95
N CYS A 162 -2.54 17.82 -14.07
CA CYS A 162 -1.35 16.96 -14.15
C CYS A 162 -0.32 17.52 -15.14
N GLY A 163 0.92 17.03 -15.03
CA GLY A 163 2.00 17.35 -15.94
C GLY A 163 3.29 16.62 -15.58
N TYR A 164 4.36 16.94 -16.32
CA TYR A 164 5.69 16.46 -16.02
C TYR A 164 6.61 17.59 -15.57
N MET A 165 7.35 17.36 -14.49
CA MET A 165 8.53 18.11 -14.11
C MET A 165 9.78 17.38 -14.64
N ILE A 166 10.67 18.07 -15.33
CA ILE A 166 11.91 17.47 -15.81
C ILE A 166 12.99 17.61 -14.74
N ALA A 167 13.68 16.51 -14.43
CA ALA A 167 14.80 16.46 -13.50
C ALA A 167 16.01 15.82 -14.18
N PRO A 168 17.26 16.13 -13.76
CA PRO A 168 18.44 15.45 -14.28
C PRO A 168 18.53 14.02 -13.74
N ILE A 169 19.03 13.07 -14.52
CA ILE A 169 19.37 11.73 -14.02
C ILE A 169 20.32 11.88 -12.83
N ASP A 170 21.41 12.65 -13.02
CA ASP A 170 22.42 12.93 -12.01
C ASP A 170 22.53 14.44 -11.80
N ALA A 171 22.08 14.93 -10.63
CA ALA A 171 22.14 16.36 -10.30
C ALA A 171 23.58 16.94 -10.27
N LYS A 172 24.60 16.08 -10.08
CA LYS A 172 26.03 16.49 -10.14
C LYS A 172 26.56 16.53 -11.56
N ASN A 173 25.92 15.84 -12.49
CA ASN A 173 26.27 15.83 -13.91
C ASN A 173 25.02 15.82 -14.79
N PRO A 174 24.33 16.96 -14.94
CA PRO A 174 23.08 17.06 -15.70
C PRO A 174 23.20 16.67 -17.18
N ALA A 175 24.42 16.64 -17.71
CA ALA A 175 24.69 16.22 -19.09
C ALA A 175 24.44 14.74 -19.37
N LYS A 176 24.28 13.91 -18.32
CA LYS A 176 23.94 12.47 -18.46
C LYS A 176 22.54 12.23 -19.01
N GLY A 177 21.66 13.23 -19.02
CA GLY A 177 20.30 13.13 -19.52
C GLY A 177 19.26 13.47 -18.45
N ASN A 178 18.00 13.29 -18.82
CA ASN A 178 16.86 13.74 -18.05
C ASN A 178 15.93 12.59 -17.69
N ILE A 179 15.14 12.82 -16.65
CA ILE A 179 13.95 12.05 -16.27
C ILE A 179 12.75 13.00 -16.22
N ALA A 180 11.54 12.47 -16.36
CA ALA A 180 10.31 13.23 -16.24
C ALA A 180 9.54 12.71 -15.01
N ILE A 181 9.34 13.57 -14.04
CA ILE A 181 8.61 13.29 -12.81
C ILE A 181 7.14 13.63 -13.05
N ALA A 182 6.27 12.63 -12.98
CA ALA A 182 4.82 12.83 -13.07
C ALA A 182 4.32 13.53 -11.81
N VAL A 183 3.51 14.56 -12.00
CA VAL A 183 2.99 15.39 -10.90
C VAL A 183 1.52 15.71 -11.11
N LYS A 184 0.77 15.74 -10.02
CA LYS A 184 -0.65 16.09 -9.96
C LYS A 184 -0.88 17.15 -8.90
N ARG A 185 -1.79 18.07 -9.20
CA ARG A 185 -2.14 19.16 -8.29
C ARG A 185 -3.65 19.31 -8.21
N VAL A 186 -4.17 19.40 -6.99
CA VAL A 186 -5.53 19.88 -6.69
C VAL A 186 -5.41 21.25 -6.07
N LYS A 187 -5.95 22.27 -6.72
CA LYS A 187 -5.83 23.67 -6.28
C LYS A 187 -6.58 23.94 -5.00
N ALA A 188 -6.03 24.83 -4.17
CA ALA A 188 -6.66 25.29 -2.95
C ALA A 188 -7.99 25.99 -3.20
N GLY A 189 -8.96 25.76 -2.32
CA GLY A 189 -10.25 26.45 -2.36
C GLY A 189 -11.29 25.79 -1.48
N LYS A 190 -12.33 26.57 -1.20
CA LYS A 190 -13.42 26.14 -0.33
C LYS A 190 -14.42 25.27 -1.05
N LEU A 191 -14.76 24.15 -0.42
CA LEU A 191 -15.86 23.28 -0.83
C LEU A 191 -17.10 23.60 -0.01
N GLU A 192 -18.23 23.78 -0.69
CA GLU A 192 -19.55 23.96 -0.06
C GLU A 192 -20.47 22.85 -0.57
N GLN A 193 -20.89 21.95 0.33
CA GLN A 193 -21.86 20.91 0.01
C GLN A 193 -23.23 21.57 -0.20
N LEU A 194 -23.79 21.42 -1.37
CA LEU A 194 -25.17 21.80 -1.70
C LEU A 194 -26.03 20.53 -1.72
N LYS A 195 -27.37 20.71 -1.79
CA LYS A 195 -28.31 19.57 -1.71
C LYS A 195 -28.04 18.47 -2.73
N ASP A 196 -27.69 18.83 -3.96
CA ASP A 196 -27.52 17.88 -5.07
C ASP A 196 -26.19 18.12 -5.85
N SER A 197 -25.22 18.85 -5.26
CA SER A 197 -23.96 19.19 -5.93
C SER A 197 -22.92 19.72 -4.94
N VAL A 198 -21.68 19.83 -5.37
CA VAL A 198 -20.60 20.48 -4.63
C VAL A 198 -20.22 21.78 -5.36
N LYS A 199 -20.12 22.86 -4.61
CA LYS A 199 -19.66 24.16 -5.13
C LYS A 199 -18.22 24.41 -4.68
N PHE A 200 -17.34 24.58 -5.62
CA PHE A 200 -15.95 24.95 -5.38
C PHE A 200 -15.73 26.46 -5.56
N THR A 201 -15.04 27.07 -4.61
CA THR A 201 -14.63 28.48 -4.67
C THR A 201 -13.10 28.56 -4.56
N PRO A 202 -12.36 28.84 -5.65
CA PRO A 202 -10.90 28.88 -5.63
C PRO A 202 -10.32 29.87 -4.61
N ASN A 203 -9.31 29.46 -3.85
CA ASN A 203 -8.51 30.36 -3.04
C ASN A 203 -7.50 31.10 -3.94
N LYS A 204 -7.65 32.42 -4.06
CA LYS A 204 -6.79 33.27 -4.91
C LYS A 204 -5.41 33.54 -4.29
N LYS A 205 -5.20 33.19 -3.02
CA LYS A 205 -3.94 33.39 -2.27
C LYS A 205 -3.67 32.21 -1.37
N PRO A 206 -3.38 31.02 -1.95
CA PRO A 206 -3.03 29.86 -1.13
C PRO A 206 -1.78 30.16 -0.30
N GLN A 207 -1.65 29.48 0.82
CA GLN A 207 -0.49 29.60 1.72
C GLN A 207 0.74 28.86 1.19
N GLY A 208 0.62 28.12 0.10
CA GLY A 208 1.61 27.28 -0.55
C GLY A 208 1.04 25.96 -0.95
N SER A 209 1.92 24.98 -1.09
CA SER A 209 1.53 23.60 -1.44
C SER A 209 1.91 22.64 -0.30
N ILE A 210 1.21 21.51 -0.24
CA ILE A 210 1.61 20.35 0.56
C ILE A 210 1.89 19.19 -0.40
N LEU A 211 3.10 18.62 -0.33
CA LEU A 211 3.48 17.44 -1.07
C LEU A 211 3.13 16.19 -0.25
N PHE A 212 2.65 15.15 -0.92
CA PHE A 212 2.27 13.87 -0.31
C PHE A 212 3.03 12.72 -0.91
N ASN A 213 3.40 11.74 -0.06
CA ASN A 213 3.88 10.44 -0.48
C ASN A 213 3.37 9.37 0.49
N ALA A 214 2.60 8.39 -0.04
CA ALA A 214 1.95 7.35 0.74
C ALA A 214 2.88 6.26 1.27
N GLY A 215 4.09 6.25 0.81
CA GLY A 215 5.03 5.23 1.24
C GLY A 215 5.15 4.05 0.31
N ARG A 216 5.25 2.84 0.87
CA ARG A 216 5.65 1.58 0.24
C ARG A 216 6.64 1.82 -0.92
N PRO A 217 7.99 1.63 -0.77
CA PRO A 217 8.94 2.06 -1.79
C PRO A 217 8.51 1.63 -3.18
N GLY A 218 8.30 2.60 -4.10
CA GLY A 218 7.76 2.35 -5.42
C GLY A 218 6.26 2.61 -5.60
N GLN A 219 5.53 2.98 -4.55
CA GLN A 219 4.12 3.34 -4.68
C GLN A 219 3.95 4.69 -5.40
N PRO A 220 3.08 4.77 -6.43
CA PRO A 220 2.71 6.01 -7.08
C PRO A 220 2.07 7.01 -6.11
N GLY A 221 2.35 8.29 -6.29
CA GLY A 221 1.86 9.36 -5.41
C GLY A 221 0.78 10.26 -6.01
N LEU A 222 0.48 10.12 -7.31
CA LEU A 222 -0.45 11.05 -7.98
C LEU A 222 -1.86 11.00 -7.37
N SER A 223 -2.41 9.82 -7.09
CA SER A 223 -3.75 9.64 -6.51
C SER A 223 -3.90 10.24 -5.11
N HIS A 224 -2.78 10.44 -4.39
CA HIS A 224 -2.82 10.99 -3.04
C HIS A 224 -3.23 12.47 -3.00
N ALA A 225 -2.97 13.23 -4.07
CA ALA A 225 -3.39 14.63 -4.15
C ALA A 225 -4.92 14.76 -4.04
N ASP A 226 -5.66 13.88 -4.71
CA ASP A 226 -7.13 13.89 -4.72
C ASP A 226 -7.68 13.36 -3.40
N GLY A 227 -7.20 12.20 -2.96
CA GLY A 227 -7.61 11.59 -1.70
C GLY A 227 -7.42 12.54 -0.53
N GLN A 228 -6.26 13.17 -0.43
CA GLN A 228 -5.96 14.12 0.63
C GLN A 228 -6.76 15.44 0.49
N ALA A 229 -7.05 15.90 -0.73
CA ALA A 229 -7.90 17.06 -0.94
C ALA A 229 -9.35 16.79 -0.54
N TYR A 230 -9.81 15.54 -0.62
CA TYR A 230 -11.13 15.11 -0.21
C TYR A 230 -11.22 14.86 1.29
N THR A 231 -10.28 14.13 1.88
CA THR A 231 -10.31 13.78 3.31
C THR A 231 -9.91 14.94 4.22
N ASN A 232 -9.03 15.84 3.75
CA ASN A 232 -8.51 16.98 4.51
C ASN A 232 -8.94 18.32 3.87
N PHE A 233 -10.23 18.48 3.63
CA PHE A 233 -10.78 19.66 2.95
C PHE A 233 -10.45 20.99 3.66
N GLU A 234 -10.29 21.01 4.98
CA GLU A 234 -9.89 22.20 5.73
C GLU A 234 -8.47 22.68 5.37
N ILE A 235 -7.54 21.73 5.22
CA ILE A 235 -6.19 22.03 4.71
C ILE A 235 -6.27 22.43 3.23
N ALA A 236 -7.07 21.70 2.45
CA ALA A 236 -7.23 21.94 1.01
C ALA A 236 -7.91 23.29 0.68
N GLU A 237 -8.57 23.97 1.64
CA GLU A 237 -8.98 25.36 1.48
C GLU A 237 -7.80 26.31 1.33
N ASN A 238 -6.68 26.01 1.97
CA ASN A 238 -5.56 26.94 2.14
C ASN A 238 -4.30 26.56 1.36
N PHE A 239 -4.14 25.29 1.01
CA PHE A 239 -2.96 24.76 0.34
C PHE A 239 -3.33 24.02 -0.96
N ASP A 240 -2.48 24.15 -1.98
CA ASP A 240 -2.53 23.27 -3.13
C ASP A 240 -2.06 21.87 -2.69
N MET A 241 -2.85 20.83 -2.96
CA MET A 241 -2.47 19.45 -2.67
C MET A 241 -1.69 18.90 -3.86
N VAL A 242 -0.48 18.43 -3.62
CA VAL A 242 0.42 17.98 -4.69
C VAL A 242 0.87 16.55 -4.46
N GLY A 243 0.50 15.67 -5.39
CA GLY A 243 1.02 14.30 -5.50
C GLY A 243 2.11 14.24 -6.56
N PHE A 244 3.05 13.35 -6.40
CA PHE A 244 4.08 13.10 -7.39
C PHE A 244 4.52 11.64 -7.35
N ASP A 245 4.88 11.12 -8.50
CA ASP A 245 5.53 9.82 -8.59
C ASP A 245 7.04 10.03 -8.51
N PRO A 246 7.72 9.50 -7.49
CA PRO A 246 9.18 9.58 -7.44
C PRO A 246 9.84 9.03 -8.71
N ARG A 247 11.09 9.38 -8.95
CA ARG A 247 11.86 8.85 -10.09
C ARG A 247 11.81 7.33 -10.16
N GLY A 248 11.51 6.78 -11.32
CA GLY A 248 11.37 5.34 -11.54
C GLY A 248 10.07 4.72 -11.04
N VAL A 249 9.12 5.51 -10.58
CA VAL A 249 7.85 5.08 -10.00
C VAL A 249 6.68 5.50 -10.89
N GLY A 250 5.65 4.66 -10.97
CA GLY A 250 4.38 4.97 -11.62
C GLY A 250 4.55 5.54 -13.02
N ASP A 251 3.99 6.72 -13.24
CA ASP A 251 4.01 7.43 -14.53
C ASP A 251 5.27 8.29 -14.74
N SER A 252 6.19 8.33 -13.77
CA SER A 252 7.50 8.98 -13.96
C SER A 252 8.37 8.22 -14.94
N MET A 253 9.04 8.93 -15.85
CA MET A 253 9.75 8.32 -16.98
C MET A 253 11.26 8.55 -16.90
N PRO A 254 12.12 7.52 -17.14
CA PRO A 254 11.75 6.11 -17.29
C PRO A 254 11.25 5.53 -15.95
N PHE A 255 10.19 4.73 -16.01
CA PHE A 255 9.83 3.95 -14.82
C PHE A 255 10.66 2.67 -14.68
N SER A 256 10.60 2.07 -13.52
CA SER A 256 11.31 0.82 -13.24
C SER A 256 10.61 -0.37 -13.90
N GLU A 257 11.38 -1.17 -14.61
CA GLU A 257 10.92 -2.40 -15.25
C GLU A 257 11.84 -3.55 -14.86
N CYS A 258 11.29 -4.64 -14.33
CA CYS A 258 12.04 -5.86 -14.05
C CYS A 258 11.46 -7.02 -14.85
N GLU A 259 10.36 -7.59 -14.42
CA GLU A 259 9.71 -8.75 -15.01
C GLU A 259 8.44 -8.35 -15.75
N SER A 260 8.13 -9.01 -16.85
CA SER A 260 6.81 -8.91 -17.50
C SER A 260 5.72 -9.56 -16.63
N ASP A 261 4.44 -9.23 -16.87
CA ASP A 261 3.29 -9.83 -16.18
C ASP A 261 3.34 -11.36 -16.18
N LYS A 262 3.65 -11.94 -17.33
CA LYS A 262 3.77 -13.39 -17.47
C LYS A 262 4.92 -13.98 -16.64
N GLU A 263 6.07 -13.33 -16.59
CA GLU A 263 7.19 -13.77 -15.77
C GLU A 263 6.88 -13.61 -14.29
N ARG A 264 6.16 -12.54 -13.93
CA ARG A 264 5.71 -12.31 -12.57
C ARG A 264 4.68 -13.34 -12.11
N ASP A 265 3.67 -13.66 -12.95
CA ASP A 265 2.72 -14.74 -12.68
C ASP A 265 3.46 -16.10 -12.53
N ALA A 266 4.47 -16.37 -13.36
CA ALA A 266 5.28 -17.58 -13.24
C ALA A 266 6.11 -17.61 -11.95
N SER A 267 6.70 -16.50 -11.53
CA SER A 267 7.42 -16.36 -10.26
C SER A 267 6.50 -16.60 -9.04
N ARG A 268 5.29 -16.04 -9.05
CA ARG A 268 4.29 -16.25 -7.99
C ARG A 268 3.76 -17.70 -7.95
N ALA A 269 3.75 -18.39 -9.08
CA ALA A 269 3.34 -19.79 -9.16
C ALA A 269 4.37 -20.77 -8.55
N LEU A 270 5.57 -20.32 -8.17
CA LEU A 270 6.59 -21.17 -7.54
C LEU A 270 6.14 -21.60 -6.14
N ASN A 271 6.07 -22.92 -5.93
CA ASN A 271 5.68 -23.51 -4.65
C ASN A 271 6.53 -24.75 -4.30
N PRO A 272 7.86 -24.60 -4.14
CA PRO A 272 8.77 -25.73 -3.95
C PRO A 272 8.85 -26.24 -2.50
N LEU A 273 8.08 -25.69 -1.56
CA LEU A 273 8.21 -26.01 -0.12
C LEU A 273 7.97 -27.49 0.18
N LYS A 274 7.04 -28.14 -0.54
CA LYS A 274 6.78 -29.58 -0.43
C LYS A 274 7.97 -30.47 -0.75
N ASP A 275 8.93 -29.96 -1.53
CA ASP A 275 10.11 -30.70 -1.98
C ASP A 275 11.29 -30.57 -0.99
N GLY A 276 11.06 -29.92 0.14
CA GLY A 276 12.01 -29.73 1.23
C GLY A 276 12.86 -28.46 1.12
N ARG A 277 13.61 -28.18 2.18
CA ARG A 277 14.37 -26.93 2.36
C ARG A 277 15.35 -26.67 1.21
N ASP A 278 16.20 -27.64 0.90
CA ASP A 278 17.29 -27.42 -0.07
C ASP A 278 16.77 -27.17 -1.48
N LYS A 279 15.69 -27.85 -1.87
CA LYS A 279 15.04 -27.60 -3.18
C LYS A 279 14.33 -26.26 -3.21
N ALA A 280 13.67 -25.88 -2.12
CA ALA A 280 13.04 -24.56 -2.01
C ALA A 280 14.08 -23.44 -2.09
N GLU A 281 15.23 -23.57 -1.42
CA GLU A 281 16.34 -22.62 -1.51
C GLU A 281 16.88 -22.50 -2.93
N GLU A 282 17.13 -23.62 -3.61
CA GLU A 282 17.59 -23.63 -5.01
C GLU A 282 16.64 -22.84 -5.91
N VAL A 283 15.33 -23.16 -5.87
CA VAL A 283 14.31 -22.58 -6.75
C VAL A 283 14.12 -21.09 -6.45
N TYR A 284 13.92 -20.74 -5.19
CA TYR A 284 13.69 -19.33 -4.83
C TYR A 284 14.91 -18.43 -5.09
N ASN A 285 16.12 -18.93 -4.79
CA ASN A 285 17.33 -18.14 -4.98
C ASN A 285 17.72 -17.98 -6.46
N ALA A 286 17.38 -18.96 -7.31
CA ALA A 286 17.51 -18.83 -8.77
C ALA A 286 16.57 -17.75 -9.32
N GLU A 287 15.31 -17.71 -8.85
CA GLU A 287 14.35 -16.70 -9.28
C GLU A 287 14.73 -15.30 -8.79
N ILE A 288 15.17 -15.15 -7.54
CA ILE A 288 15.65 -13.88 -6.98
C ILE A 288 16.78 -13.29 -7.83
N LYS A 289 17.76 -14.14 -8.22
CA LYS A 289 18.86 -13.72 -9.09
C LYS A 289 18.38 -13.30 -10.49
N LYS A 290 17.41 -14.04 -11.06
CA LYS A 290 16.78 -13.72 -12.34
C LYS A 290 16.07 -12.36 -12.28
N THR A 291 15.27 -12.12 -11.23
CA THR A 291 14.59 -10.83 -11.01
C THR A 291 15.59 -9.67 -10.94
N ALA A 292 16.68 -9.81 -10.17
CA ALA A 292 17.72 -8.79 -10.08
C ALA A 292 18.34 -8.48 -11.45
N GLN A 293 18.64 -9.50 -12.26
CA GLN A 293 19.17 -9.31 -13.61
C GLN A 293 18.17 -8.63 -14.53
N ALA A 294 16.89 -9.02 -14.46
CA ALA A 294 15.82 -8.45 -15.28
C ALA A 294 15.64 -6.93 -15.04
N CYS A 295 15.78 -6.46 -13.79
CA CYS A 295 15.77 -5.02 -13.50
C CYS A 295 16.85 -4.25 -14.30
N PHE A 296 18.07 -4.77 -14.37
CA PHE A 296 19.16 -4.17 -15.15
C PHE A 296 18.98 -4.29 -16.67
N ASP A 297 18.24 -5.30 -17.13
CA ASP A 297 18.07 -5.55 -18.56
C ASP A 297 16.91 -4.73 -19.16
N ASN A 298 15.91 -4.37 -18.32
CA ASN A 298 14.69 -3.77 -18.81
C ASN A 298 14.52 -2.29 -18.42
N THR A 299 14.86 -1.88 -17.17
CA THR A 299 14.72 -0.47 -16.75
C THR A 299 15.46 0.48 -17.69
N GLY A 300 14.74 1.39 -18.33
CA GLY A 300 15.28 2.38 -19.27
C GLY A 300 15.65 1.84 -20.66
N LYS A 301 15.28 0.59 -20.98
CA LYS A 301 15.60 -0.02 -22.28
C LYS A 301 15.06 0.76 -23.48
N LEU A 302 13.82 1.25 -23.38
CA LEU A 302 13.18 2.01 -24.45
C LEU A 302 13.75 3.44 -24.61
N PHE A 303 14.61 3.89 -23.70
CA PHE A 303 15.31 5.16 -23.78
C PHE A 303 16.66 5.05 -24.52
N GLY A 304 16.92 3.91 -25.17
CA GLY A 304 18.12 3.70 -25.97
C GLY A 304 19.40 3.58 -25.15
N LEU A 305 19.28 3.34 -23.82
CA LEU A 305 20.43 3.16 -22.94
C LEU A 305 21.05 1.77 -23.15
N ASP A 306 22.36 1.72 -23.30
CA ASP A 306 23.12 0.48 -23.25
C ASP A 306 23.17 -0.08 -21.81
N ALA A 307 23.83 -1.21 -21.59
CA ALA A 307 23.87 -1.87 -20.28
C ALA A 307 24.48 -0.99 -19.18
N GLU A 308 25.54 -0.20 -19.50
CA GLU A 308 26.15 0.71 -18.53
C GLU A 308 25.27 1.93 -18.29
N GLY A 309 24.62 2.47 -19.33
CA GLY A 309 23.66 3.57 -19.20
C GLY A 309 22.46 3.19 -18.35
N ARG A 310 21.93 1.97 -18.52
CA ARG A 310 20.84 1.47 -17.65
C ARG A 310 21.28 1.29 -16.21
N LYS A 311 22.46 0.73 -15.99
CA LYS A 311 23.05 0.60 -14.65
C LYS A 311 23.29 1.97 -14.00
N ASP A 312 23.76 2.96 -14.76
CA ASP A 312 23.94 4.32 -14.26
C ASP A 312 22.59 4.99 -13.95
N LEU A 313 21.57 4.82 -14.80
CA LEU A 313 20.21 5.26 -14.51
C LEU A 313 19.71 4.67 -13.19
N ILE A 314 19.75 3.35 -13.03
CA ILE A 314 19.27 2.65 -11.82
C ILE A 314 19.96 3.15 -10.56
N LYS A 315 21.26 3.48 -10.65
CA LYS A 315 22.03 4.07 -9.55
C LYS A 315 21.47 5.40 -9.04
N HIS A 316 20.70 6.09 -9.86
CA HIS A 316 20.04 7.35 -9.54
C HIS A 316 18.53 7.22 -9.30
N LEU A 317 17.98 6.00 -9.12
CA LEU A 317 16.57 5.78 -8.77
C LEU A 317 16.33 5.60 -7.26
N GLY A 318 17.33 5.91 -6.41
CA GLY A 318 17.23 5.79 -4.96
C GLY A 318 16.66 7.04 -4.27
N THR A 319 16.40 6.89 -2.97
CA THR A 319 15.83 7.92 -2.09
C THR A 319 16.63 9.23 -2.11
N TRP A 320 17.97 9.17 -2.16
CA TRP A 320 18.81 10.37 -2.09
C TRP A 320 18.67 11.31 -3.30
N ASP A 321 18.44 10.75 -4.48
CA ASP A 321 18.18 11.54 -5.68
C ASP A 321 16.71 12.00 -5.71
N ALA A 322 15.76 11.16 -5.28
CA ALA A 322 14.34 11.50 -5.19
C ALA A 322 14.07 12.74 -4.30
N VAL A 323 14.77 12.88 -3.16
CA VAL A 323 14.64 14.11 -2.34
C VAL A 323 15.21 15.36 -3.03
N GLY A 324 16.09 15.19 -4.01
CA GLY A 324 16.51 16.28 -4.90
C GLY A 324 15.38 16.75 -5.80
N ASP A 325 14.59 15.81 -6.32
CA ASP A 325 13.38 16.12 -7.12
C ASP A 325 12.32 16.82 -6.28
N MET A 326 12.15 16.41 -5.02
CA MET A 326 11.20 17.08 -4.10
C MET A 326 11.58 18.55 -3.89
N ASP A 327 12.86 18.86 -3.73
CA ASP A 327 13.32 20.27 -3.59
C ASP A 327 13.13 21.07 -4.87
N MET A 328 13.34 20.43 -6.01
CA MET A 328 13.07 21.02 -7.31
C MET A 328 11.58 21.28 -7.49
N LEU A 329 10.70 20.31 -7.16
CA LEU A 329 9.26 20.45 -7.24
C LEU A 329 8.76 21.56 -6.32
N ARG A 330 9.23 21.64 -5.07
CA ARG A 330 8.98 22.74 -4.14
C ARG A 330 9.24 24.09 -4.81
N SER A 331 10.39 24.25 -5.46
CA SER A 331 10.74 25.50 -6.14
C SER A 331 9.85 25.80 -7.34
N VAL A 332 9.54 24.79 -8.15
CA VAL A 332 8.73 24.92 -9.38
C VAL A 332 7.29 25.26 -9.09
N VAL A 333 6.70 24.75 -7.99
CA VAL A 333 5.34 25.14 -7.54
C VAL A 333 5.32 26.53 -6.88
N GLY A 334 6.49 27.10 -6.58
CA GLY A 334 6.65 28.48 -6.09
C GLY A 334 6.90 28.60 -4.59
N ASP A 335 7.12 27.52 -3.89
CA ASP A 335 7.26 27.47 -2.44
C ASP A 335 8.71 27.68 -1.98
N LYS A 336 8.92 28.59 -1.01
CA LYS A 336 10.24 28.80 -0.39
C LYS A 336 10.62 27.68 0.58
N LYS A 337 9.63 27.02 1.17
CA LYS A 337 9.74 25.95 2.16
C LYS A 337 8.87 24.79 1.74
N LEU A 338 9.31 23.57 2.00
CA LEU A 338 8.54 22.37 1.74
C LEU A 338 7.59 22.10 2.90
N ASN A 339 6.28 22.07 2.64
CA ASN A 339 5.34 21.38 3.51
C ASN A 339 5.10 19.97 2.93
N TYR A 340 5.12 18.97 3.79
CA TYR A 340 5.12 17.58 3.33
C TYR A 340 4.44 16.66 4.32
N VAL A 341 3.67 15.73 3.80
CA VAL A 341 3.15 14.59 4.55
C VAL A 341 3.71 13.32 3.93
N GLY A 342 4.44 12.56 4.74
CA GLY A 342 4.97 11.27 4.35
C GLY A 342 4.43 10.15 5.24
N GLN A 343 3.87 9.12 4.60
CA GLN A 343 3.40 7.93 5.30
C GLN A 343 4.34 6.76 5.00
N SER A 344 4.56 5.86 5.96
CA SER A 344 5.40 4.68 5.77
C SER A 344 6.78 5.04 5.17
N TYR A 345 7.17 4.50 4.01
CA TYR A 345 8.42 4.88 3.32
C TYR A 345 8.49 6.39 3.02
N GLY A 346 7.36 7.08 2.84
CA GLY A 346 7.32 8.53 2.69
C GLY A 346 7.98 9.27 3.86
N THR A 347 7.98 8.69 5.05
CA THR A 347 8.71 9.24 6.22
C THR A 347 10.23 9.21 6.01
N SER A 348 10.75 8.18 5.31
CA SER A 348 12.16 8.13 4.92
C SER A 348 12.50 9.23 3.92
N LEU A 349 11.63 9.51 2.94
CA LEU A 349 11.80 10.64 2.01
C LEU A 349 11.84 11.98 2.78
N GLY A 350 10.89 12.21 3.68
CA GLY A 350 10.81 13.43 4.49
C GLY A 350 12.03 13.62 5.40
N TYR A 351 12.46 12.56 6.10
CA TYR A 351 13.68 12.59 6.92
C TYR A 351 14.94 12.89 6.07
N ARG A 352 15.10 12.22 4.92
CA ARG A 352 16.24 12.45 4.03
C ARG A 352 16.19 13.82 3.36
N TYR A 353 14.99 14.35 3.11
CA TYR A 353 14.83 15.73 2.68
C TYR A 353 15.31 16.70 3.76
N ALA A 354 14.90 16.53 5.00
CA ALA A 354 15.35 17.34 6.12
C ALA A 354 16.87 17.25 6.33
N GLN A 355 17.46 16.05 6.15
CA GLN A 355 18.91 15.85 6.22
C GLN A 355 19.67 16.60 5.12
N LYS A 356 19.11 16.65 3.89
CA LYS A 356 19.77 17.23 2.71
C LYS A 356 19.49 18.72 2.54
N PHE A 357 18.27 19.15 2.88
CA PHE A 357 17.73 20.48 2.62
C PHE A 357 17.09 21.11 3.88
N GLY A 358 17.69 20.96 5.04
CA GLY A 358 17.14 21.45 6.31
C GLY A 358 16.71 22.93 6.29
N ASP A 359 17.46 23.79 5.57
CA ASP A 359 17.09 25.21 5.37
C ASP A 359 15.79 25.40 4.57
N ASN A 360 15.33 24.41 3.81
CA ASN A 360 14.14 24.47 2.98
C ASN A 360 12.92 23.79 3.62
N VAL A 361 13.07 23.26 4.83
CA VAL A 361 11.95 22.64 5.56
C VAL A 361 10.93 23.66 5.99
N GLY A 362 9.66 23.41 5.69
CA GLY A 362 8.48 24.10 6.20
C GLY A 362 7.88 23.33 7.37
N LYS A 363 6.76 22.66 7.16
CA LYS A 363 6.10 21.74 8.09
C LYS A 363 6.15 20.32 7.52
N LEU A 364 6.61 19.37 8.29
CA LEU A 364 6.66 17.97 7.89
C LEU A 364 5.83 17.12 8.85
N VAL A 365 5.01 16.22 8.32
CA VAL A 365 4.26 15.23 9.09
C VAL A 365 4.72 13.84 8.64
N PHE A 366 5.11 13.00 9.61
CA PHE A 366 5.56 11.63 9.39
C PHE A 366 4.62 10.68 10.11
N ASP A 367 3.93 9.84 9.36
CA ASP A 367 2.94 8.90 9.88
C ASP A 367 3.30 7.46 9.51
N GLY A 368 3.23 6.53 10.47
CA GLY A 368 3.65 5.14 10.27
C GLY A 368 5.14 5.06 9.91
N VAL A 369 6.00 5.38 10.86
CA VAL A 369 7.41 5.75 10.62
C VAL A 369 8.31 4.57 10.33
N VAL A 370 9.01 4.60 9.21
CA VAL A 370 10.13 3.68 8.92
C VAL A 370 11.34 4.06 9.79
N ASP A 371 11.99 3.05 10.41
CA ASP A 371 13.20 3.26 11.20
C ASP A 371 14.25 4.06 10.40
N PRO A 372 14.65 5.26 10.88
CA PRO A 372 15.60 6.12 10.17
C PRO A 372 17.00 5.51 10.04
N GLY A 373 17.28 4.42 10.76
CA GLY A 373 18.60 3.81 10.87
C GLY A 373 19.37 4.30 12.11
N ASP A 374 20.49 3.65 12.39
CA ASP A 374 21.32 4.03 13.53
C ASP A 374 22.19 5.23 13.19
N ALA A 375 22.03 6.32 13.92
CA ALA A 375 23.03 7.38 13.97
C ALA A 375 24.30 6.82 14.66
N GLU A 376 25.47 7.42 14.40
CA GLU A 376 26.75 6.92 14.97
C GLU A 376 26.80 6.88 16.52
N ASP A 377 25.83 7.48 17.20
CA ASP A 377 25.71 7.49 18.69
C ASP A 377 24.75 6.41 19.20
N ALA A 378 25.21 5.15 19.17
CA ALA A 378 24.44 3.99 19.64
C ALA A 378 24.07 3.99 21.14
N LYS A 379 24.51 4.98 21.93
CA LYS A 379 24.28 5.02 23.39
C LYS A 379 22.89 5.52 23.77
N ALA A 380 22.28 6.39 22.95
CA ALA A 380 20.93 6.91 23.16
C ALA A 380 19.84 5.87 22.88
N LEU A 381 20.10 4.90 21.99
CA LEU A 381 19.14 3.89 21.55
C LEU A 381 18.80 2.84 22.60
N LYS A 382 19.69 2.60 23.56
CA LYS A 382 19.44 1.62 24.63
C LYS A 382 18.39 2.10 25.62
N GLU A 383 18.34 3.41 25.87
CA GLU A 383 17.35 4.04 26.74
C GLU A 383 15.96 4.15 26.07
N VAL A 384 15.91 4.26 24.72
CA VAL A 384 14.67 4.32 23.94
C VAL A 384 13.96 2.98 23.91
N ASN A 385 14.70 1.88 23.68
CA ASN A 385 14.13 0.54 23.71
C ASN A 385 13.60 0.15 25.10
N GLU A 386 14.26 0.61 26.18
CA GLU A 386 13.78 0.40 27.55
C GLU A 386 12.50 1.23 27.85
N ARG A 387 12.29 2.37 27.18
CA ARG A 387 11.06 3.18 27.30
C ARG A 387 9.92 2.62 26.45
N SER A 388 10.19 2.14 25.24
CA SER A 388 9.16 1.57 24.37
C SER A 388 8.55 0.30 24.99
N ASP A 389 9.36 -0.53 25.63
CA ASP A 389 8.87 -1.70 26.37
C ASP A 389 7.94 -1.31 27.54
N SER A 390 8.11 -0.12 28.15
CA SER A 390 7.24 0.36 29.23
C SER A 390 5.91 0.95 28.74
N PHE A 391 5.80 1.36 27.47
CA PHE A 391 4.54 1.83 26.89
C PHE A 391 3.70 0.70 26.29
N ALA A 392 4.30 -0.43 25.95
CA ALA A 392 3.58 -1.62 25.48
C ALA A 392 2.74 -2.30 26.60
N ASP A 393 3.02 -1.97 27.88
CA ASP A 393 2.30 -2.52 29.03
C ASP A 393 1.10 -1.67 29.49
N LEU A 394 0.75 -0.58 28.78
CA LEU A 394 -0.42 0.26 29.11
C LEU A 394 -1.71 -0.36 28.52
N GLU A 395 -2.28 -1.32 29.22
CA GLU A 395 -3.53 -2.00 28.83
C GLU A 395 -4.82 -1.22 29.20
N ASP A 396 -4.76 0.02 29.79
CA ASP A 396 -5.99 0.69 30.24
C ASP A 396 -5.98 2.20 29.93
N PRO A 397 -6.96 2.73 29.15
CA PRO A 397 -7.05 4.16 28.82
C PRO A 397 -7.43 5.08 29.97
N GLU A 398 -7.79 4.58 31.15
CA GLU A 398 -8.21 5.42 32.29
C GLU A 398 -7.06 5.98 33.15
N GLU A 399 -5.79 5.55 32.93
CA GLU A 399 -4.63 6.09 33.66
C GLU A 399 -3.63 6.78 32.74
N ALA A 400 -3.99 7.95 32.18
CA ALA A 400 -3.01 8.86 31.62
C ALA A 400 -2.36 9.69 32.73
N PRO A 401 -1.04 9.64 32.96
CA PRO A 401 -0.39 10.42 33.99
C PRO A 401 -0.38 11.91 33.62
N ALA A 402 -0.97 12.74 34.45
CA ALA A 402 -0.76 14.18 34.45
C ALA A 402 0.74 14.50 34.67
N GLY A 403 1.25 15.44 33.91
CA GLY A 403 2.60 15.93 33.70
C GLY A 403 3.63 15.84 34.84
N PRO A 404 4.88 16.25 34.62
CA PRO A 404 6.04 15.81 35.40
C PRO A 404 6.15 16.49 36.75
N ASP A 405 5.91 15.74 37.82
CA ASP A 405 6.40 16.10 39.14
C ASP A 405 6.97 14.88 39.89
N LYS A 406 8.28 15.00 40.10
CA LYS A 406 9.17 14.41 41.13
C LYS A 406 9.05 12.92 41.48
N ALA A 407 10.11 12.24 41.10
CA ALA A 407 10.51 10.92 41.56
C ALA A 407 10.43 10.73 43.08
N SER A 408 9.77 9.68 43.55
CA SER A 408 10.05 9.04 44.83
C SER A 408 10.25 7.53 44.61
N LYS A 409 11.40 7.06 45.12
CA LYS A 409 11.79 5.65 45.13
C LYS A 409 10.89 4.85 46.07
N GLY A 410 10.31 3.77 45.57
CA GLY A 410 9.71 2.74 46.39
C GLY A 410 9.80 1.40 45.66
N LYS A 411 10.63 0.51 46.20
CA LYS A 411 10.66 -0.90 45.84
C LYS A 411 9.43 -1.57 46.42
N ASP A 412 8.67 -2.29 45.64
CA ASP A 412 8.10 -3.58 46.07
C ASP A 412 7.77 -4.44 44.84
N GLU A 413 8.32 -5.63 44.85
CA GLU A 413 8.06 -6.69 43.92
C GLU A 413 6.76 -7.40 44.33
N THR A 414 5.75 -7.38 43.45
CA THR A 414 4.79 -8.49 43.37
C THR A 414 4.34 -8.71 41.92
N SER A 415 4.82 -9.80 41.36
CA SER A 415 4.46 -10.33 40.04
C SER A 415 3.01 -10.76 40.00
N VAL A 416 2.25 -10.25 39.01
CA VAL A 416 1.06 -10.95 38.51
C VAL A 416 1.33 -11.28 37.04
N SER A 417 1.51 -12.57 36.80
CA SER A 417 1.75 -13.18 35.49
C SER A 417 0.43 -13.41 34.78
N GLY A 418 0.26 -12.88 33.58
CA GLY A 418 -0.88 -13.15 32.72
C GLY A 418 -0.63 -12.74 31.28
N GLY A 419 0.43 -13.17 30.66
CA GLY A 419 0.70 -13.07 29.22
C GLY A 419 1.63 -14.21 28.83
N GLY A 420 1.18 -15.08 27.94
CA GLY A 420 1.93 -16.25 27.52
C GLY A 420 3.27 -15.86 26.92
N LYS A 421 4.36 -16.07 27.66
CA LYS A 421 5.73 -15.92 27.15
C LYS A 421 5.91 -16.89 25.98
N ALA A 422 6.04 -16.33 24.77
CA ALA A 422 6.71 -17.04 23.68
C ALA A 422 8.12 -17.40 24.17
N SER A 423 8.51 -18.65 24.00
CA SER A 423 9.76 -19.21 24.54
C SER A 423 10.97 -18.57 23.87
N GLY A 424 11.70 -17.73 24.64
CA GLY A 424 13.04 -17.26 24.30
C GLY A 424 13.06 -16.09 23.32
N LYS A 425 13.81 -15.02 23.67
CA LYS A 425 14.13 -13.95 22.70
C LYS A 425 14.76 -14.58 21.46
N PRO A 426 14.37 -14.15 20.22
CA PRO A 426 14.97 -14.69 19.01
C PRO A 426 16.48 -14.45 19.01
N ASP A 427 17.25 -15.43 18.52
CA ASP A 427 18.69 -15.25 18.37
C ASP A 427 18.98 -14.36 17.17
N LEU A 428 19.28 -13.08 17.44
CA LEU A 428 19.61 -12.06 16.46
C LEU A 428 21.11 -11.92 16.19
N ASP A 429 21.97 -12.72 16.85
CA ASP A 429 23.40 -12.64 16.66
C ASP A 429 23.81 -12.97 15.23
N GLY A 430 24.69 -12.17 14.64
CA GLY A 430 25.15 -12.33 13.26
C GLY A 430 24.14 -11.92 12.18
N LEU A 431 22.92 -11.46 12.53
CA LEU A 431 22.01 -10.77 11.60
C LEU A 431 22.47 -9.32 11.40
N ASN A 432 22.37 -8.85 10.14
CA ASN A 432 22.62 -7.44 9.85
C ASN A 432 21.44 -6.56 10.30
N ALA A 433 21.65 -5.23 10.35
CA ALA A 433 20.63 -4.27 10.82
C ALA A 433 19.29 -4.42 10.07
N ASN A 434 19.30 -4.55 8.75
CA ASN A 434 18.07 -4.72 7.97
C ASN A 434 17.33 -6.03 8.28
N GLN A 435 18.06 -7.11 8.55
CA GLN A 435 17.45 -8.38 8.97
C GLN A 435 16.83 -8.28 10.36
N LYS A 436 17.48 -7.58 11.30
CA LYS A 436 16.92 -7.32 12.63
C LYS A 436 15.63 -6.51 12.55
N LYS A 437 15.61 -5.43 11.76
CA LYS A 437 14.40 -4.64 11.49
C LYS A 437 13.27 -5.46 10.88
N ALA A 438 13.59 -6.36 9.96
CA ALA A 438 12.59 -7.24 9.38
C ALA A 438 12.03 -8.25 10.39
N VAL A 439 12.84 -8.71 11.36
CA VAL A 439 12.36 -9.54 12.48
C VAL A 439 11.45 -8.73 13.40
N GLU A 440 11.79 -7.48 13.73
CA GLU A 440 10.95 -6.56 14.51
C GLU A 440 9.61 -6.29 13.80
N GLN A 441 9.63 -6.05 12.50
CA GLN A 441 8.40 -5.93 11.69
C GLN A 441 7.58 -7.22 11.73
N GLY A 442 8.23 -8.40 11.68
CA GLY A 442 7.55 -9.69 11.83
C GLY A 442 6.81 -9.81 13.16
N ALA A 443 7.41 -9.33 14.25
CA ALA A 443 6.76 -9.28 15.57
C ALA A 443 5.56 -8.31 15.57
N GLY A 444 5.66 -7.16 14.89
CA GLY A 444 4.54 -6.23 14.70
C GLY A 444 3.34 -6.89 14.00
N PHE A 445 3.60 -7.61 12.91
CA PHE A 445 2.55 -8.39 12.22
C PHE A 445 1.98 -9.53 13.08
N GLN A 446 2.78 -10.17 13.94
CA GLN A 446 2.26 -11.15 14.89
C GLN A 446 1.30 -10.50 15.89
N ASN A 447 1.63 -9.35 16.43
CA ASN A 447 0.76 -8.62 17.34
C ASN A 447 -0.58 -8.24 16.65
N ALA A 448 -0.52 -7.69 15.43
CA ALA A 448 -1.72 -7.39 14.64
C ALA A 448 -2.55 -8.64 14.35
N PHE A 449 -1.90 -9.78 14.06
CA PHE A 449 -2.59 -11.06 13.90
C PHE A 449 -3.30 -11.50 15.20
N GLU A 450 -2.69 -11.32 16.36
CA GLU A 450 -3.28 -11.67 17.64
C GLU A 450 -4.52 -10.83 17.96
N GLU A 451 -4.47 -9.53 17.66
CA GLU A 451 -5.64 -8.64 17.77
C GLU A 451 -6.74 -9.02 16.77
N PHE A 452 -6.38 -9.28 15.50
CA PHE A 452 -7.33 -9.84 14.53
C PHE A 452 -7.99 -11.14 15.04
N ALA A 453 -7.20 -12.06 15.58
CA ALA A 453 -7.70 -13.36 16.04
C ALA A 453 -8.68 -13.22 17.22
N LYS A 454 -8.38 -12.33 18.19
CA LYS A 454 -9.28 -12.00 19.31
C LYS A 454 -10.58 -11.39 18.80
N ASN A 455 -10.50 -10.39 17.94
CA ASN A 455 -11.66 -9.72 17.34
C ASN A 455 -12.51 -10.71 16.51
N CYS A 456 -11.87 -11.52 15.67
CA CYS A 456 -12.52 -12.54 14.85
C CYS A 456 -13.39 -13.48 15.69
N VAL A 457 -12.90 -13.96 16.84
CA VAL A 457 -13.64 -14.82 17.76
C VAL A 457 -14.80 -14.06 18.41
N ALA A 458 -14.55 -12.83 18.89
CA ALA A 458 -15.58 -12.01 19.53
C ALA A 458 -16.75 -11.75 18.56
N VAL A 459 -16.47 -11.22 17.37
CA VAL A 459 -17.48 -10.95 16.33
C VAL A 459 -18.16 -12.25 15.85
N GLY A 460 -17.41 -13.36 15.74
CA GLY A 460 -17.95 -14.65 15.34
C GLY A 460 -18.99 -15.22 16.30
N ARG A 461 -18.97 -14.82 17.58
CA ARG A 461 -19.94 -15.20 18.60
C ARG A 461 -21.22 -14.38 18.56
N GLU A 462 -21.21 -13.20 17.95
CA GLU A 462 -22.40 -12.35 17.83
C GLU A 462 -23.49 -12.97 16.94
N GLY A 463 -23.12 -13.86 16.04
CA GLY A 463 -24.08 -14.57 15.17
C GLY A 463 -24.58 -13.72 14.00
N LYS A 464 -24.05 -12.53 13.78
CA LYS A 464 -24.38 -11.64 12.66
C LYS A 464 -23.91 -12.19 11.32
N THR A 465 -24.53 -11.74 10.25
CA THR A 465 -24.11 -12.04 8.88
C THR A 465 -23.04 -11.06 8.40
N TYR A 466 -22.37 -11.37 7.29
CA TYR A 466 -21.43 -10.43 6.67
C TYR A 466 -22.09 -9.11 6.26
N GLY A 467 -23.33 -9.17 5.74
CA GLY A 467 -24.09 -7.97 5.35
C GLY A 467 -24.50 -7.09 6.54
N GLU A 468 -24.77 -7.69 7.72
CA GLU A 468 -25.04 -6.92 8.95
C GLU A 468 -23.79 -6.24 9.52
N LEU A 469 -22.61 -6.83 9.33
CA LEU A 469 -21.33 -6.29 9.80
C LEU A 469 -20.75 -5.24 8.84
N TRP A 470 -20.93 -5.45 7.53
CA TRP A 470 -20.41 -4.58 6.46
C TRP A 470 -21.53 -4.31 5.42
N PRO A 471 -22.58 -3.52 5.75
CA PRO A 471 -23.78 -3.37 4.94
C PRO A 471 -23.57 -2.69 3.59
N HIS A 472 -22.43 -2.04 3.40
CA HIS A 472 -22.13 -1.27 2.19
C HIS A 472 -20.88 -1.77 1.44
N ASP A 473 -20.33 -2.90 1.86
CA ASP A 473 -19.14 -3.47 1.18
C ASP A 473 -19.56 -4.47 0.11
N PHE A 474 -19.46 -4.06 -1.15
CA PHE A 474 -19.80 -4.88 -2.32
C PHE A 474 -18.98 -6.18 -2.41
N GLN A 475 -17.83 -6.27 -1.76
CA GLN A 475 -17.00 -7.48 -1.75
C GLN A 475 -17.67 -8.62 -0.98
N PHE A 476 -18.55 -8.31 -0.05
CA PHE A 476 -19.33 -9.30 0.72
C PHE A 476 -20.68 -9.65 0.09
N THR A 477 -21.11 -8.97 -1.00
CA THR A 477 -22.38 -9.27 -1.65
C THR A 477 -22.61 -10.77 -1.92
N PRO A 478 -21.62 -11.56 -2.38
CA PRO A 478 -21.82 -13.01 -2.57
C PRO A 478 -22.01 -13.81 -1.29
N VAL A 479 -21.67 -13.23 -0.13
CA VAL A 479 -21.71 -13.89 1.19
C VAL A 479 -22.50 -13.09 2.23
N GLU A 480 -23.19 -12.02 1.81
CA GLU A 480 -23.91 -11.08 2.69
C GLU A 480 -24.84 -11.79 3.69
N ASN A 481 -25.55 -12.81 3.23
CA ASN A 481 -26.49 -13.59 4.03
C ASN A 481 -25.83 -14.74 4.82
N LYS A 482 -24.50 -14.94 4.70
CA LYS A 482 -23.80 -15.95 5.48
C LYS A 482 -23.48 -15.40 6.87
N THR A 483 -23.77 -16.20 7.89
CA THR A 483 -23.36 -15.88 9.26
C THR A 483 -21.84 -15.83 9.33
N PHE A 484 -21.30 -14.73 9.85
CA PHE A 484 -19.88 -14.60 10.14
C PHE A 484 -19.48 -15.64 11.21
N ARG A 485 -18.44 -16.39 10.95
CA ARG A 485 -17.80 -17.32 11.89
C ARG A 485 -16.30 -17.16 11.76
N CYS A 486 -15.61 -17.11 12.88
CA CYS A 486 -14.16 -17.05 12.86
C CYS A 486 -13.56 -18.32 12.26
N ALA A 487 -12.80 -18.19 11.19
CA ALA A 487 -12.17 -19.31 10.51
C ALA A 487 -11.17 -20.06 11.41
N LEU A 488 -10.56 -19.34 12.34
CA LEU A 488 -9.53 -19.84 13.25
C LEU A 488 -10.10 -20.73 14.37
N GLY A 489 -11.41 -20.65 14.64
CA GLY A 489 -12.09 -21.42 15.67
C GLY A 489 -12.81 -20.53 16.68
N ASP A 490 -13.28 -21.16 17.78
CA ASP A 490 -14.02 -20.49 18.87
C ASP A 490 -13.31 -20.77 20.21
N THR A 491 -12.14 -20.19 20.40
CA THR A 491 -11.37 -20.23 21.63
C THR A 491 -10.73 -18.87 21.89
N ASN A 492 -10.52 -18.55 23.16
CA ASN A 492 -9.76 -17.35 23.54
C ASN A 492 -8.25 -17.60 23.65
N ASP A 493 -7.78 -18.83 23.40
CA ASP A 493 -6.35 -19.15 23.40
C ASP A 493 -5.72 -18.73 22.07
N VAL A 494 -5.07 -17.56 22.07
CA VAL A 494 -4.41 -16.97 20.92
C VAL A 494 -3.35 -17.89 20.32
N LYS A 495 -2.68 -18.71 21.14
CA LYS A 495 -1.70 -19.68 20.67
C LYS A 495 -2.36 -20.74 19.79
N VAL A 496 -3.51 -21.26 20.23
CA VAL A 496 -4.29 -22.21 19.43
C VAL A 496 -4.77 -21.58 18.13
N LEU A 497 -5.24 -20.33 18.17
CA LEU A 497 -5.66 -19.59 16.96
C LEU A 497 -4.49 -19.39 15.98
N THR A 498 -3.30 -19.04 16.49
CA THR A 498 -2.06 -18.93 15.69
C THR A 498 -1.70 -20.26 15.04
N GLU A 499 -1.71 -21.37 15.79
CA GLU A 499 -1.45 -22.69 15.25
C GLU A 499 -2.46 -23.10 14.17
N ASN A 500 -3.73 -22.77 14.37
CA ASN A 500 -4.79 -23.05 13.39
C ASN A 500 -4.56 -22.27 12.09
N ASN A 501 -4.20 -20.98 12.17
CA ASN A 501 -3.83 -20.19 11.00
C ASN A 501 -2.63 -20.76 10.26
N THR A 502 -1.57 -21.08 10.99
CA THR A 502 -0.37 -21.72 10.42
C THR A 502 -0.73 -22.99 9.64
N LYS A 503 -1.55 -23.88 10.23
CA LYS A 503 -2.02 -25.11 9.58
C LYS A 503 -2.87 -24.84 8.33
N LEU A 504 -3.70 -23.77 8.35
CA LEU A 504 -4.49 -23.39 7.18
C LEU A 504 -3.59 -22.95 6.02
N LEU A 505 -2.60 -22.10 6.27
CA LEU A 505 -1.66 -21.65 5.24
C LEU A 505 -0.80 -22.79 4.71
N GLN A 506 -0.31 -23.69 5.57
CA GLN A 506 0.52 -24.83 5.17
C GLN A 506 -0.20 -25.82 4.24
N LYS A 507 -1.56 -25.84 4.23
CA LYS A 507 -2.32 -26.63 3.23
C LYS A 507 -1.97 -26.23 1.80
N LEU A 508 -1.64 -24.94 1.56
CA LEU A 508 -1.27 -24.44 0.24
C LEU A 508 0.04 -25.03 -0.28
N GLU A 509 0.95 -25.47 0.61
CA GLU A 509 2.24 -26.05 0.21
C GLU A 509 2.07 -27.37 -0.55
N THR A 510 1.06 -28.17 -0.20
CA THR A 510 0.81 -29.50 -0.74
C THR A 510 -0.45 -29.60 -1.61
N ALA A 511 -1.29 -28.58 -1.62
CA ALA A 511 -2.54 -28.55 -2.38
C ALA A 511 -2.31 -28.88 -3.86
N ASP A 512 -3.10 -29.77 -4.43
CA ASP A 512 -3.00 -30.25 -5.82
C ASP A 512 -1.55 -30.66 -6.18
N GLY A 513 -0.93 -31.49 -5.33
CA GLY A 513 0.45 -31.95 -5.54
C GLY A 513 1.50 -30.84 -5.50
N GLY A 514 1.21 -29.74 -4.79
CA GLY A 514 2.10 -28.59 -4.64
C GLY A 514 1.89 -27.49 -5.68
N LYS A 515 0.81 -27.56 -6.50
CA LYS A 515 0.47 -26.48 -7.42
C LYS A 515 -0.29 -25.33 -6.74
N GLY A 516 -0.76 -25.50 -5.49
CA GLY A 516 -1.64 -24.60 -4.80
C GLY A 516 -3.13 -24.83 -5.14
N LEU A 517 -4.03 -24.00 -4.59
CA LEU A 517 -5.47 -24.07 -4.84
C LEU A 517 -5.88 -23.34 -6.13
N PRO A 518 -7.00 -23.75 -6.76
CA PRO A 518 -7.63 -22.93 -7.80
C PRO A 518 -7.98 -21.52 -7.30
N THR A 519 -7.97 -20.55 -8.20
CA THR A 519 -8.37 -19.17 -7.87
C THR A 519 -9.86 -19.04 -7.57
N GLY A 520 -10.70 -19.95 -8.12
CA GLY A 520 -12.14 -19.82 -8.04
C GLY A 520 -12.74 -18.75 -8.97
N ARG A 521 -11.90 -18.00 -9.70
CA ARG A 521 -12.32 -16.92 -10.62
C ARG A 521 -12.47 -17.44 -12.04
N LYS A 522 -13.55 -16.99 -12.72
CA LYS A 522 -13.78 -17.35 -14.12
C LYS A 522 -12.63 -16.82 -14.99
N ASN A 523 -12.06 -17.68 -15.82
CA ASN A 523 -10.95 -17.39 -16.75
C ASN A 523 -9.57 -17.12 -16.10
N ASP A 524 -9.43 -17.11 -14.78
CA ASP A 524 -8.14 -17.00 -14.11
C ASP A 524 -7.56 -18.41 -13.86
N LYS A 525 -6.52 -18.77 -14.61
CA LYS A 525 -5.86 -20.08 -14.55
C LYS A 525 -4.71 -20.14 -13.55
N ARG A 526 -4.41 -19.03 -12.86
CA ARG A 526 -3.40 -19.00 -11.80
C ARG A 526 -3.77 -19.95 -10.67
N ARG A 527 -2.84 -20.14 -9.77
CA ARG A 527 -3.02 -20.94 -8.56
C ARG A 527 -2.67 -20.09 -7.36
N VAL A 528 -3.36 -20.33 -6.26
CA VAL A 528 -3.06 -19.68 -4.98
C VAL A 528 -2.02 -20.52 -4.25
N THR A 529 -0.80 -20.00 -4.17
CA THR A 529 0.35 -20.66 -3.56
C THR A 529 0.50 -20.30 -2.09
N PHE A 530 1.43 -20.95 -1.39
CA PHE A 530 1.77 -20.57 -0.02
C PHE A 530 2.28 -19.11 0.07
N MET A 531 3.03 -18.66 -0.93
CA MET A 531 3.52 -17.28 -0.95
C MET A 531 2.39 -16.26 -1.15
N ASP A 532 1.40 -16.57 -2.00
CA ASP A 532 0.19 -15.74 -2.10
C ASP A 532 -0.57 -15.71 -0.77
N GLY A 533 -0.66 -16.86 -0.08
CA GLY A 533 -1.24 -16.96 1.26
C GLY A 533 -0.58 -16.03 2.27
N ARG A 534 0.75 -16.05 2.34
CA ARG A 534 1.52 -15.14 3.22
C ARG A 534 1.28 -13.68 2.86
N THR A 535 1.39 -13.35 1.58
CA THR A 535 1.22 -11.97 1.09
C THR A 535 -0.19 -11.46 1.38
N GLY A 536 -1.22 -12.26 1.12
CA GLY A 536 -2.61 -11.90 1.43
C GLY A 536 -2.87 -11.74 2.93
N MET A 537 -2.23 -12.54 3.78
CA MET A 537 -2.28 -12.36 5.24
C MET A 537 -1.69 -11.02 5.67
N LEU A 538 -0.50 -10.67 5.19
CA LEU A 538 0.15 -9.40 5.54
C LEU A 538 -0.71 -8.22 5.09
N GLN A 539 -1.22 -8.23 3.85
CA GLN A 539 -2.12 -7.20 3.35
C GLN A 539 -3.39 -7.05 4.21
N GLY A 540 -3.99 -8.17 4.60
CA GLY A 540 -5.20 -8.16 5.44
C GLY A 540 -4.96 -7.68 6.87
N LEU A 541 -3.72 -7.65 7.34
CA LEU A 541 -3.33 -7.18 8.67
C LEU A 541 -2.87 -5.72 8.70
N GLU A 542 -2.66 -5.07 7.55
CA GLU A 542 -2.26 -3.65 7.51
C GLU A 542 -3.36 -2.70 8.00
N SER A 543 -4.64 -3.09 7.89
CA SER A 543 -5.78 -2.32 8.41
C SER A 543 -6.86 -3.22 8.98
N THR A 544 -7.53 -2.74 10.03
CA THR A 544 -8.72 -3.38 10.61
C THR A 544 -9.87 -3.49 9.60
N ASP A 545 -9.91 -2.60 8.60
CA ASP A 545 -10.92 -2.60 7.53
C ASP A 545 -10.86 -3.87 6.66
N TYR A 546 -9.70 -4.51 6.56
CA TYR A 546 -9.52 -5.74 5.81
C TYR A 546 -9.80 -7.02 6.61
N TRP A 547 -10.13 -6.91 7.91
CA TRP A 547 -10.31 -8.10 8.77
C TRP A 547 -11.50 -8.97 8.35
N GLY A 548 -12.57 -8.36 7.82
CA GLY A 548 -13.66 -9.10 7.21
C GLY A 548 -13.22 -9.94 6.02
N ASN A 549 -12.45 -9.34 5.11
CA ASN A 549 -11.88 -9.97 3.92
C ASN A 549 -10.90 -11.08 4.32
N LEU A 550 -10.08 -10.82 5.33
CA LEU A 550 -9.12 -11.79 5.84
C LEU A 550 -9.82 -13.03 6.43
N ASN A 551 -10.88 -12.85 7.23
CA ASN A 551 -11.64 -13.97 7.73
C ASN A 551 -12.34 -14.76 6.61
N LEU A 552 -12.87 -14.09 5.59
CA LEU A 552 -13.44 -14.74 4.40
C LEU A 552 -12.40 -15.59 3.69
N ALA A 553 -11.21 -15.03 3.43
CA ALA A 553 -10.08 -15.73 2.81
C ALA A 553 -9.67 -16.99 3.59
N LEU A 554 -9.62 -16.91 4.92
CA LEU A 554 -9.29 -18.06 5.78
C LEU A 554 -10.40 -19.12 5.79
N ASN A 555 -11.68 -18.74 5.68
CA ASN A 555 -12.78 -19.69 5.53
C ASN A 555 -12.72 -20.42 4.18
N GLU A 556 -12.35 -19.73 3.08
CA GLU A 556 -12.07 -20.35 1.78
C GLU A 556 -10.96 -21.39 1.86
N LEU A 557 -9.85 -21.08 2.56
CA LEU A 557 -8.77 -22.05 2.82
C LEU A 557 -9.24 -23.24 3.67
N LYS A 558 -10.15 -23.00 4.62
CA LYS A 558 -10.73 -24.06 5.44
C LYS A 558 -11.56 -25.02 4.61
N GLU A 559 -12.36 -24.49 3.67
CA GLU A 559 -13.12 -25.29 2.69
C GLU A 559 -12.20 -26.04 1.71
N GLY A 560 -11.05 -25.48 1.34
CA GLY A 560 -10.00 -26.13 0.55
C GLY A 560 -10.35 -26.36 -0.92
N LYS A 561 -11.38 -25.69 -1.47
CA LYS A 561 -11.80 -25.83 -2.87
C LYS A 561 -11.13 -24.80 -3.77
N SER A 562 -11.12 -23.54 -3.33
CA SER A 562 -10.53 -22.40 -4.01
C SER A 562 -10.30 -21.28 -2.98
N ALA A 563 -9.51 -20.25 -3.32
CA ALA A 563 -9.23 -19.14 -2.41
C ALA A 563 -9.22 -17.78 -3.15
N PRO A 564 -10.39 -17.35 -3.71
CA PRO A 564 -10.48 -16.11 -4.49
C PRO A 564 -10.19 -14.85 -3.67
N MET A 565 -10.63 -14.77 -2.41
CA MET A 565 -10.41 -13.60 -1.55
C MET A 565 -8.95 -13.53 -1.09
N LEU A 566 -8.33 -14.67 -0.76
CA LEU A 566 -6.92 -14.70 -0.40
C LEU A 566 -6.04 -14.22 -1.56
N LEU A 567 -6.37 -14.65 -2.80
CA LEU A 567 -5.69 -14.17 -3.99
C LEU A 567 -5.95 -12.66 -4.23
N GLN A 568 -7.15 -12.17 -3.89
CA GLN A 568 -7.47 -10.75 -4.02
C GLN A 568 -6.58 -9.91 -3.10
N LEU A 569 -6.46 -10.29 -1.85
CA LEU A 569 -5.56 -9.62 -0.91
C LEU A 569 -4.10 -9.67 -1.40
N ALA A 570 -3.65 -10.83 -1.91
CA ALA A 570 -2.32 -10.97 -2.48
C ALA A 570 -2.13 -10.17 -3.79
N ASP A 571 -3.16 -10.04 -4.62
CA ASP A 571 -3.13 -9.22 -5.83
C ASP A 571 -3.08 -7.73 -5.48
N TRP A 572 -3.79 -7.27 -4.45
CA TRP A 572 -3.70 -5.89 -3.95
C TRP A 572 -2.28 -5.55 -3.47
N ASP A 573 -1.69 -6.41 -2.64
CA ASP A 573 -0.29 -6.22 -2.19
C ASP A 573 0.70 -6.17 -3.36
N ASN A 574 0.48 -6.99 -4.39
CA ASN A 574 1.31 -7.03 -5.58
C ASN A 574 0.91 -5.99 -6.64
N SER A 575 -0.10 -5.16 -6.39
CA SER A 575 -0.65 -4.17 -7.35
C SER A 575 -0.97 -4.81 -8.71
N ARG A 576 -1.70 -5.94 -8.67
CA ARG A 576 -2.13 -6.67 -9.88
C ARG A 576 -3.61 -6.43 -10.15
N TYR A 577 -3.91 -5.72 -11.23
CA TYR A 577 -5.25 -5.36 -11.66
C TYR A 577 -5.47 -5.78 -13.11
N ASP A 578 -6.61 -6.37 -13.42
CA ASP A 578 -7.00 -6.79 -14.80
C ASP A 578 -5.96 -7.62 -15.57
N GLY A 579 -5.15 -8.35 -14.85
CA GLY A 579 -4.11 -9.20 -15.46
C GLY A 579 -2.72 -8.53 -15.55
N HIS A 580 -2.62 -7.26 -15.24
CA HIS A 580 -1.41 -6.45 -15.30
C HIS A 580 -0.87 -6.12 -13.91
N TYR A 581 0.45 -6.02 -13.80
CA TYR A 581 1.13 -5.55 -12.59
C TYR A 581 1.55 -4.10 -12.79
N ASP A 582 1.17 -3.26 -11.83
CA ASP A 582 1.78 -1.94 -11.68
C ASP A 582 3.30 -2.08 -11.47
N PRO A 583 4.12 -1.18 -12.00
CA PRO A 583 5.57 -1.21 -11.83
C PRO A 583 6.05 -0.99 -10.38
N MET A 584 5.14 -0.80 -9.41
CA MET A 584 5.45 -0.52 -8.00
C MET A 584 6.50 -1.46 -7.40
N ARG A 585 6.38 -2.78 -7.63
CA ARG A 585 7.36 -3.74 -7.12
C ARG A 585 8.75 -3.56 -7.73
N ALA A 586 8.83 -3.34 -9.04
CA ALA A 586 10.09 -3.11 -9.73
C ALA A 586 10.75 -1.82 -9.23
N ALA A 587 9.96 -0.76 -9.06
CA ALA A 587 10.40 0.50 -8.48
C ALA A 587 10.88 0.31 -7.02
N GLY A 588 10.14 -0.42 -6.21
CA GLY A 588 10.53 -0.75 -4.84
C GLY A 588 11.85 -1.52 -4.75
N ILE A 589 12.09 -2.47 -5.67
CA ILE A 589 13.38 -3.17 -5.78
C ILE A 589 14.50 -2.19 -6.12
N ASN A 590 14.32 -1.37 -7.16
CA ASN A 590 15.33 -0.40 -7.60
C ASN A 590 15.66 0.59 -6.48
N ILE A 591 14.67 1.17 -5.82
CA ILE A 591 14.86 2.12 -4.70
C ILE A 591 15.62 1.43 -3.56
N ARG A 592 15.08 0.33 -3.05
CA ARG A 592 15.63 -0.36 -1.88
C ARG A 592 17.06 -0.86 -2.12
N CYS A 593 17.33 -1.40 -3.31
CA CYS A 593 18.65 -1.91 -3.63
C CYS A 593 19.66 -0.81 -3.94
N THR A 594 19.20 0.32 -4.49
CA THR A 594 20.05 1.51 -4.69
C THR A 594 20.41 2.17 -3.36
N ASP A 595 19.54 2.12 -2.37
CA ASP A 595 19.79 2.66 -1.03
C ASP A 595 20.64 1.71 -0.15
N SER A 596 20.71 0.43 -0.51
CA SER A 596 21.29 -0.64 0.32
C SER A 596 22.77 -0.91 0.01
N ASN A 597 23.56 -1.21 1.05
CA ASN A 597 24.96 -1.65 0.91
C ASN A 597 25.13 -3.18 0.79
N ARG A 598 24.06 -3.93 0.52
CA ARG A 598 24.10 -5.42 0.50
C ARG A 598 24.97 -6.01 -0.61
N ALA A 599 25.18 -5.30 -1.69
CA ALA A 599 26.03 -5.73 -2.79
C ALA A 599 27.53 -5.85 -2.42
N ASP A 600 27.95 -5.29 -1.29
CA ASP A 600 29.34 -5.32 -0.82
C ASP A 600 29.76 -6.71 -0.31
N GLU A 601 28.82 -7.59 0.00
CA GLU A 601 29.09 -8.91 0.55
C GLU A 601 28.96 -10.01 -0.54
N PRO A 602 29.91 -10.94 -0.62
CA PRO A 602 29.82 -12.04 -1.58
C PRO A 602 28.59 -12.92 -1.34
N VAL A 603 27.98 -13.38 -2.41
CA VAL A 603 26.87 -14.34 -2.38
C VAL A 603 27.44 -15.75 -2.28
N ASP A 604 27.67 -16.20 -1.06
CA ASP A 604 28.32 -17.47 -0.71
C ASP A 604 27.52 -18.30 0.31
N LYS A 605 28.10 -19.40 0.74
CA LYS A 605 27.51 -20.29 1.75
C LYS A 605 27.32 -19.61 3.11
N ALA A 606 28.20 -18.67 3.48
CA ALA A 606 28.08 -17.95 4.75
C ALA A 606 26.88 -17.00 4.72
N LYS A 607 26.67 -16.30 3.59
CA LYS A 607 25.49 -15.47 3.38
C LYS A 607 24.19 -16.30 3.39
N LEU A 608 24.19 -17.49 2.78
CA LEU A 608 23.05 -18.40 2.85
C LEU A 608 22.77 -18.90 4.27
N ALA A 609 23.81 -19.18 5.05
CA ALA A 609 23.66 -19.56 6.46
C ALA A 609 23.02 -18.41 7.29
N ARG A 610 23.44 -17.16 7.07
CA ARG A 610 22.77 -15.98 7.68
C ARG A 610 21.33 -15.85 7.22
N ALA A 611 21.03 -16.10 5.94
CA ALA A 611 19.67 -16.06 5.42
C ALA A 611 18.77 -17.13 6.08
N ARG A 612 19.29 -18.34 6.33
CA ARG A 612 18.59 -19.38 7.11
C ARG A 612 18.32 -18.92 8.53
N LYS A 613 19.33 -18.40 9.22
CA LYS A 613 19.19 -17.88 10.59
C LYS A 613 18.17 -16.75 10.66
N PHE A 614 18.15 -15.86 9.67
CA PHE A 614 17.14 -14.79 9.57
C PHE A 614 15.71 -15.35 9.45
N VAL A 615 15.49 -16.33 8.57
CA VAL A 615 14.14 -16.93 8.41
C VAL A 615 13.73 -17.65 9.69
N GLU A 616 14.64 -18.35 10.36
CA GLU A 616 14.37 -19.01 11.64
C GLU A 616 14.01 -18.01 12.74
N ALA A 617 14.72 -16.88 12.84
CA ALA A 617 14.40 -15.81 13.79
C ALA A 617 13.05 -15.13 13.47
N TYR A 618 12.77 -14.90 12.19
CA TYR A 618 11.50 -14.35 11.72
C TYR A 618 10.32 -15.30 12.04
N ASP A 619 10.44 -16.58 11.73
CA ASP A 619 9.42 -17.60 12.01
C ASP A 619 9.17 -17.80 13.51
N ALA A 620 10.17 -17.50 14.35
CA ALA A 620 10.03 -17.56 15.81
C ALA A 620 9.17 -16.41 16.35
N VAL A 621 9.26 -15.19 15.77
CA VAL A 621 8.48 -14.02 16.20
C VAL A 621 7.15 -13.90 15.45
N ALA A 622 7.01 -14.49 14.28
CA ALA A 622 5.80 -14.44 13.43
C ALA A 622 5.29 -15.85 13.06
N PRO A 623 4.98 -16.72 14.04
CA PRO A 623 4.58 -18.09 13.79
C PRO A 623 3.29 -18.22 12.98
N PHE A 624 2.41 -17.23 12.97
CA PHE A 624 1.12 -17.28 12.25
C PHE A 624 1.26 -17.55 10.74
N GLN A 625 2.40 -17.21 10.13
CA GLN A 625 2.67 -17.35 8.70
C GLN A 625 3.84 -18.29 8.38
N ARG A 626 4.26 -19.12 9.35
CA ARG A 626 5.41 -20.01 9.20
C ARG A 626 5.12 -21.14 8.21
N ALA A 627 6.07 -21.35 7.28
CA ALA A 627 6.07 -22.52 6.39
C ALA A 627 6.45 -23.81 7.14
N SER A 628 6.16 -24.98 6.54
CA SER A 628 6.58 -26.27 7.08
C SER A 628 8.11 -26.43 7.09
N VAL A 629 8.80 -25.76 6.18
CA VAL A 629 10.25 -25.65 6.12
C VAL A 629 10.65 -24.20 6.00
N SER A 630 11.78 -23.80 6.59
CA SER A 630 12.29 -22.42 6.60
C SER A 630 13.50 -22.32 5.65
N PRO A 631 13.28 -22.11 4.33
CA PRO A 631 14.37 -22.02 3.36
C PRO A 631 15.11 -20.70 3.49
N GLY A 632 16.44 -20.73 3.49
CA GLY A 632 17.27 -19.54 3.42
C GLY A 632 17.12 -18.87 2.05
N ARG A 633 16.78 -17.58 2.04
CA ARG A 633 16.57 -16.82 0.82
C ARG A 633 17.51 -15.63 0.79
N TYR A 634 18.25 -15.48 -0.30
CA TYR A 634 18.96 -14.24 -0.57
C TYR A 634 17.99 -13.09 -0.74
N ASP A 635 18.47 -11.90 -0.52
CA ASP A 635 17.74 -10.70 -0.91
C ASP A 635 18.07 -10.36 -2.37
N VAL A 636 17.13 -9.78 -3.11
CA VAL A 636 17.35 -9.34 -4.50
C VAL A 636 18.52 -8.34 -4.58
N CYS A 637 18.70 -7.53 -3.55
CA CYS A 637 19.80 -6.57 -3.45
C CYS A 637 21.18 -7.21 -3.25
N ASP A 638 21.26 -8.50 -2.86
CA ASP A 638 22.52 -9.23 -2.80
C ASP A 638 23.14 -9.43 -4.19
N PHE A 639 22.34 -9.32 -5.25
CA PHE A 639 22.77 -9.42 -6.66
C PHE A 639 22.89 -8.06 -7.35
N TRP A 640 22.83 -6.95 -6.57
CA TRP A 640 22.96 -5.61 -7.14
C TRP A 640 24.38 -5.33 -7.64
N LYS A 641 24.53 -4.52 -8.70
CA LYS A 641 25.81 -4.35 -9.43
C LYS A 641 26.62 -3.14 -8.97
N PHE A 642 26.18 -2.45 -7.90
CA PHE A 642 26.87 -1.30 -7.32
C PHE A 642 26.53 -1.13 -5.85
N LYS A 643 27.36 -0.35 -5.14
CA LYS A 643 27.13 0.01 -3.73
C LYS A 643 25.97 0.98 -3.58
N GLY A 644 25.28 0.90 -2.46
CA GLY A 644 24.23 1.84 -2.10
C GLY A 644 24.72 3.30 -2.05
N THR A 645 23.80 4.19 -2.40
CA THR A 645 24.09 5.63 -2.53
C THR A 645 23.54 6.44 -1.35
N LEU A 646 22.74 5.84 -0.48
CA LEU A 646 22.11 6.53 0.63
C LEU A 646 23.14 6.89 1.72
N PRO A 647 23.27 8.16 2.10
CA PRO A 647 24.13 8.57 3.20
C PRO A 647 23.69 7.95 4.54
N LYS A 648 24.62 7.84 5.47
CA LYS A 648 24.29 7.43 6.84
C LYS A 648 23.29 8.41 7.49
N PRO A 649 22.40 7.92 8.36
CA PRO A 649 21.51 8.76 9.14
C PRO A 649 22.28 9.72 10.05
N GLN A 650 21.70 10.88 10.32
CA GLN A 650 22.27 11.91 11.19
C GLN A 650 21.20 12.44 12.13
N LYS A 651 21.57 12.80 13.36
CA LYS A 651 20.68 13.54 14.25
C LYS A 651 20.51 14.98 13.73
N LEU A 652 19.25 15.43 13.61
CA LEU A 652 18.88 16.71 13.03
C LEU A 652 18.39 17.65 14.16
N SER A 653 19.30 18.35 14.82
CA SER A 653 18.98 19.18 15.98
C SER A 653 18.51 20.62 15.67
N LYS A 654 18.34 20.98 14.39
CA LYS A 654 18.02 22.36 13.96
C LYS A 654 16.91 22.44 12.91
N VAL A 655 16.17 21.37 12.72
CA VAL A 655 15.06 21.36 11.76
C VAL A 655 13.77 21.58 12.54
N PRO A 656 13.11 22.75 12.41
CA PRO A 656 11.89 23.01 13.14
C PRO A 656 10.67 22.34 12.49
N ASN A 657 9.58 22.25 13.25
CA ASN A 657 8.26 21.90 12.73
C ASN A 657 8.16 20.52 12.07
N ILE A 658 8.53 19.47 12.82
CA ILE A 658 8.26 18.09 12.39
C ILE A 658 7.36 17.41 13.43
N LEU A 659 6.22 16.88 12.97
CA LEU A 659 5.29 16.08 13.72
C LEU A 659 5.45 14.61 13.31
N VAL A 660 5.67 13.75 14.28
CA VAL A 660 5.75 12.30 14.12
C VAL A 660 4.48 11.68 14.68
N ILE A 661 3.80 10.84 13.91
CA ILE A 661 2.62 10.10 14.33
C ILE A 661 3.01 8.63 14.32
N SER A 662 2.69 7.91 15.40
CA SER A 662 2.99 6.48 15.50
C SER A 662 1.91 5.73 16.25
N THR A 663 1.40 4.66 15.64
CA THR A 663 0.36 3.81 16.21
C THR A 663 0.97 2.71 17.06
N THR A 664 0.42 2.46 18.25
CA THR A 664 1.00 1.56 19.26
C THR A 664 1.18 0.12 18.79
N HIS A 665 0.28 -0.39 17.96
CA HIS A 665 0.33 -1.74 17.40
C HIS A 665 0.41 -1.70 15.86
N ASP A 666 1.19 -0.76 15.30
CA ASP A 666 1.42 -0.69 13.86
C ASP A 666 2.13 -1.97 13.38
N PRO A 667 1.51 -2.75 12.47
CA PRO A 667 2.07 -4.03 12.01
C PRO A 667 3.29 -3.86 11.11
N ALA A 668 3.34 -2.79 10.32
CA ALA A 668 4.34 -2.61 9.27
C ALA A 668 5.52 -1.73 9.72
N THR A 669 5.23 -0.72 10.57
CA THR A 669 6.23 0.21 11.10
C THR A 669 6.07 0.31 12.62
N PRO A 670 6.73 -0.58 13.39
CA PRO A 670 6.59 -0.66 14.83
C PRO A 670 6.72 0.69 15.53
N TYR A 671 5.92 0.91 16.59
CA TYR A 671 5.82 2.15 17.36
C TYR A 671 7.19 2.72 17.77
N ALA A 672 8.13 1.85 18.14
CA ALA A 672 9.49 2.24 18.51
C ALA A 672 10.23 3.05 17.43
N ASN A 673 9.89 2.85 16.16
CA ASN A 673 10.47 3.61 15.05
C ASN A 673 10.05 5.09 15.11
N GLY A 674 8.78 5.36 15.47
CA GLY A 674 8.28 6.72 15.67
C GLY A 674 8.95 7.43 16.80
N VAL A 675 9.11 6.74 17.95
CA VAL A 675 9.86 7.27 19.11
C VAL A 675 11.29 7.61 18.70
N LYS A 676 12.00 6.70 18.06
CA LYS A 676 13.37 6.90 17.56
C LYS A 676 13.46 8.05 16.56
N MET A 677 12.51 8.15 15.62
CA MET A 677 12.48 9.26 14.66
C MET A 677 12.33 10.60 15.37
N ALA A 678 11.39 10.72 16.30
CA ALA A 678 11.14 11.96 17.04
C ALA A 678 12.40 12.43 17.78
N GLU A 679 13.15 11.51 18.40
CA GLU A 679 14.42 11.81 19.07
C GLU A 679 15.54 12.22 18.08
N MET A 680 15.58 11.58 16.90
CA MET A 680 16.59 11.88 15.89
C MET A 680 16.41 13.24 15.22
N ILE A 681 15.17 13.75 15.17
CA ILE A 681 14.87 15.04 14.53
C ILE A 681 14.53 16.15 15.53
N ASP A 682 14.55 15.88 16.83
CA ASP A 682 14.08 16.79 17.90
C ASP A 682 12.64 17.26 17.61
N GLY A 683 11.79 16.30 17.18
CA GLY A 683 10.41 16.54 16.73
C GLY A 683 9.36 16.17 17.79
N SER A 684 8.12 16.58 17.56
CA SER A 684 6.99 16.21 18.40
C SER A 684 6.47 14.82 18.04
N LEU A 685 6.18 13.98 19.04
CA LEU A 685 5.58 12.66 18.87
C LEU A 685 4.10 12.69 19.27
N LEU A 686 3.23 12.28 18.35
CA LEU A 686 1.81 11.97 18.61
C LEU A 686 1.67 10.45 18.64
N SER A 687 1.44 9.90 19.83
CA SER A 687 1.16 8.47 19.99
C SER A 687 -0.32 8.19 19.81
N VAL A 688 -0.65 7.21 18.98
CA VAL A 688 -2.03 6.80 18.66
C VAL A 688 -2.24 5.38 19.15
N SER A 689 -3.23 5.17 20.04
CA SER A 689 -3.62 3.82 20.45
C SER A 689 -4.42 3.14 19.34
N GLY A 690 -3.97 1.98 18.86
CA GLY A 690 -4.66 1.24 17.80
C GLY A 690 -3.79 0.23 17.08
N THR A 691 -4.43 -0.52 16.15
CA THR A 691 -3.82 -1.57 15.34
C THR A 691 -4.01 -1.23 13.86
N SER A 692 -3.29 -0.23 13.37
CA SER A 692 -3.33 0.19 11.97
C SER A 692 -1.98 0.70 11.54
N HIS A 693 -1.64 0.50 10.26
CA HIS A 693 -0.46 1.10 9.66
C HIS A 693 -0.78 2.55 9.25
N GLY A 694 -0.33 3.51 10.07
CA GLY A 694 -0.67 4.92 9.95
C GLY A 694 -2.01 5.30 10.59
N ALA A 695 -2.24 6.62 10.78
CA ALA A 695 -3.42 7.14 11.46
C ALA A 695 -3.97 8.45 10.89
N PHE A 696 -3.24 9.16 10.03
CA PHE A 696 -3.64 10.43 9.45
C PHE A 696 -4.31 10.29 8.09
N GLY A 697 -5.37 11.07 7.86
CA GLY A 697 -6.00 11.23 6.53
C GLY A 697 -7.10 10.24 6.21
N GLY A 698 -7.68 9.55 7.18
CA GLY A 698 -8.90 8.76 7.02
C GLY A 698 -8.80 7.53 6.11
N LEU A 699 -7.63 7.22 5.55
CA LEU A 699 -7.43 6.07 4.66
C LEU A 699 -7.35 4.73 5.40
N THR A 700 -7.28 4.74 6.73
CA THR A 700 -7.13 3.55 7.56
C THR A 700 -8.01 3.56 8.81
N SER A 701 -8.96 4.49 8.94
CA SER A 701 -9.56 4.77 10.22
C SER A 701 -10.93 4.14 10.44
N THR A 702 -10.92 2.94 10.95
CA THR A 702 -11.92 2.49 11.92
C THR A 702 -11.37 2.58 13.36
N ALA A 703 -10.15 3.10 13.55
CA ALA A 703 -9.60 3.32 14.88
C ALA A 703 -10.36 4.43 15.62
N PRO A 704 -10.69 4.25 16.90
CA PRO A 704 -11.25 5.33 17.72
C PRO A 704 -10.23 6.47 17.81
N GLY A 705 -10.51 7.59 17.17
CA GLY A 705 -9.70 8.79 17.27
C GLY A 705 -9.20 9.44 15.99
N PRO A 706 -9.68 9.07 14.77
CA PRO A 706 -9.17 9.73 13.55
C PRO A 706 -9.39 11.24 13.59
N GLU A 707 -10.52 11.69 14.08
CA GLU A 707 -10.83 13.12 14.23
C GLU A 707 -9.81 13.85 15.12
N CYS A 708 -9.35 13.23 16.21
CA CYS A 708 -8.33 13.80 17.09
C CYS A 708 -6.97 13.91 16.39
N VAL A 709 -6.57 12.89 15.62
CA VAL A 709 -5.31 12.90 14.86
C VAL A 709 -5.36 13.96 13.78
N ASP A 710 -6.42 13.98 12.98
CA ASP A 710 -6.59 14.92 11.87
C ASP A 710 -6.66 16.37 12.41
N THR A 711 -7.42 16.62 13.48
CA THR A 711 -7.47 17.93 14.15
C THR A 711 -6.08 18.35 14.65
N THR A 712 -5.29 17.44 15.21
CA THR A 712 -3.93 17.75 15.66
C THR A 712 -3.02 18.13 14.49
N VAL A 713 -3.08 17.38 13.37
CA VAL A 713 -2.31 17.69 12.15
C VAL A 713 -2.77 19.01 11.54
N HIS A 714 -4.07 19.29 11.51
CA HIS A 714 -4.61 20.55 11.00
C HIS A 714 -4.16 21.76 11.85
N ALA A 715 -4.08 21.58 13.17
CA ALA A 715 -3.59 22.61 14.08
C ALA A 715 -2.07 22.83 13.98
N PHE A 716 -1.32 21.75 13.69
CA PHE A 716 0.13 21.79 13.47
C PHE A 716 0.47 22.60 12.23
#